data_898920752ffcdada5ffe2e65299fdd05
#
_entry.id   898920752ffcdada5ffe2e65299fdd05
#
_cell.length_a   1.000
_cell.length_b   1.000
_cell.length_c   1.000
_cell.angle_alpha   90.00
_cell.angle_beta   90.00
_cell.angle_gamma   90.00
#
_symmetry.space_group_name_H-M   'P 1'
#
loop_
_entity.id
_entity.type
_entity.pdbx_description
1 polymer ?
#
loop_
_entity_poly.entity_id
_entity_poly.type
_entity_poly.pdbx_seq_one_letter_code
_entity_poly.pdbx_strand_id
1 'polypeptide(L)'
;HTSPSIYVAFDLVSEDGVVEKGTKFVIWTTTPWTLPANLGIAVHPDFEYQVVKYNGESYLLAKERVNFLAEQFGWENYEEGKVIFGKELEYLLCQHPFLDRTSTLILADYVTLDSGTGLVHTAPGHGVDDYLVGQGKYKLGVLSPVDNQGVLTEEAGQFAGKFVFDANKDIIAYLAETGALLKQENITHSYPHDWRSKKPIIFRSTPQWFCSVDAFRSELLEAVDNTKFYSEWGKPRLYNMIRDRGDWVISRQRVWGVPIPVFYAENGEAILDNELIEHVAKIFEVEGSNVWFYKEAKELLPEGYTHPGSPNGEFTKEMDIMDVWFDSGTSHQGCCAVRDDLTYPADLYLEGSDQYRGWFNSSLITSVAVSGAAPYKELVSAGFVMDGNGNKMSKSLGNVISPNDVGKQLGAEIIRLWSASVDYTQDVRISNDILKQVSETYRKIRNTYRFLLGNLFNGSFDNRKDLVEYADLEELDKYMMIKFEKVVANVLDYYENYQFNSITSELTNFFNVELSSFYLDYGKDILYIEGEDSPKRRSMLTVLYAILSKSVRLFAPILSFTAEEIYDNMPYEDAESVHLLDFPEKNVIEDAVLEAKWDKLLEVRDDVNKALEESRNEKVIGKSLEAAVEIYSNDSEVVELLNSVANLHQLFIVSSVKVKENDGATYDLATVKVTKAQGHRCERCWNIVEEVTEESLCHRCHGILNK
;
A
#
# COMPACT_ATOMS: atom_id res chain seq x y z
N HIS A 1 -31.43 -2.49 8.10
CA HIS A 1 -32.05 -3.40 9.06
C HIS A 1 -33.25 -2.76 9.73
N THR A 2 -34.32 -3.54 9.91
CA THR A 2 -35.52 -3.08 10.64
C THR A 2 -35.51 -3.71 12.03
N SER A 3 -35.57 -2.87 13.06
CA SER A 3 -35.57 -3.27 14.47
C SER A 3 -36.83 -2.77 15.16
N PRO A 4 -37.32 -3.49 16.22
CA PRO A 4 -38.31 -2.93 17.10
C PRO A 4 -37.69 -1.77 17.90
N SER A 5 -38.45 -0.70 18.05
CA SER A 5 -38.10 0.47 18.84
C SER A 5 -39.13 0.61 19.95
N ILE A 6 -38.69 0.63 21.20
CA ILE A 6 -39.60 0.64 22.37
C ILE A 6 -39.21 1.69 23.39
N TYR A 7 -40.24 2.20 24.06
CA TYR A 7 -40.13 3.12 25.20
C TYR A 7 -40.60 2.38 26.45
N VAL A 8 -39.74 2.29 27.47
CA VAL A 8 -39.93 1.45 28.64
C VAL A 8 -39.79 2.26 29.93
N ALA A 9 -40.75 2.11 30.84
CA ALA A 9 -40.74 2.75 32.13
C ALA A 9 -40.06 1.91 33.21
N PHE A 10 -39.21 2.52 34.00
CA PHE A 10 -38.54 1.97 35.18
C PHE A 10 -39.00 2.76 36.42
N ASP A 11 -39.57 2.10 37.38
CA ASP A 11 -40.12 2.76 38.58
C ASP A 11 -39.02 3.17 39.56
N LEU A 12 -38.96 4.43 39.97
CA LEU A 12 -38.01 4.90 40.95
C LEU A 12 -38.27 4.29 42.32
N VAL A 13 -37.25 3.70 42.93
CA VAL A 13 -37.34 3.10 44.29
C VAL A 13 -36.59 3.87 45.35
N SER A 14 -35.68 4.80 44.98
CA SER A 14 -34.97 5.68 45.90
C SER A 14 -35.93 6.67 46.60
N GLU A 15 -35.59 7.01 47.83
CA GLU A 15 -36.39 7.93 48.71
C GLU A 15 -35.54 9.14 49.15
N ASP A 16 -34.75 9.74 48.30
CA ASP A 16 -33.83 10.85 48.63
C ASP A 16 -34.46 12.25 48.48
N GLY A 17 -35.69 12.32 48.01
CA GLY A 17 -36.44 13.56 47.92
C GLY A 17 -36.13 14.43 46.69
N VAL A 18 -35.24 14.02 45.82
CA VAL A 18 -34.98 14.74 44.55
C VAL A 18 -36.17 14.56 43.61
N VAL A 19 -36.65 13.33 43.44
CA VAL A 19 -37.83 12.95 42.69
C VAL A 19 -38.74 12.07 43.58
N GLU A 20 -40.06 12.18 43.42
CA GLU A 20 -41.01 11.34 44.15
C GLU A 20 -40.85 9.87 43.81
N LYS A 21 -40.79 9.00 44.84
CA LYS A 21 -40.74 7.53 44.68
C LYS A 21 -41.90 7.05 43.82
N GLY A 22 -41.62 6.09 42.93
CA GLY A 22 -42.62 5.58 42.00
C GLY A 22 -42.74 6.40 40.71
N THR A 23 -41.98 7.49 40.55
CA THR A 23 -41.85 8.18 39.26
C THR A 23 -41.21 7.24 38.24
N LYS A 24 -41.79 7.19 37.07
CA LYS A 24 -41.37 6.28 35.97
C LYS A 24 -40.31 6.95 35.10
N PHE A 25 -39.10 6.44 35.16
CA PHE A 25 -37.98 6.88 34.31
C PHE A 25 -38.10 6.16 32.98
N VAL A 26 -38.32 6.90 31.89
CA VAL A 26 -38.62 6.32 30.58
C VAL A 26 -37.35 6.25 29.74
N ILE A 27 -36.93 5.04 29.41
CA ILE A 27 -35.83 4.79 28.49
C ILE A 27 -36.33 4.46 27.08
N TRP A 28 -35.45 4.57 26.10
CA TRP A 28 -35.70 4.17 24.74
C TRP A 28 -34.61 3.17 24.29
N THR A 29 -35.01 2.11 23.60
CA THR A 29 -34.10 1.13 23.03
C THR A 29 -34.60 0.54 21.72
N THR A 30 -33.68 0.19 20.85
CA THR A 30 -33.93 -0.58 19.61
C THR A 30 -33.52 -2.04 19.72
N THR A 31 -33.04 -2.46 20.89
CA THR A 31 -32.56 -3.80 21.19
C THR A 31 -33.24 -4.34 22.47
N PRO A 32 -34.55 -4.65 22.45
CA PRO A 32 -35.25 -5.14 23.64
C PRO A 32 -34.59 -6.34 24.32
N TRP A 33 -33.94 -7.21 23.55
CA TRP A 33 -33.22 -8.38 24.03
C TRP A 33 -32.05 -8.08 24.98
N THR A 34 -31.56 -6.81 25.03
CA THR A 34 -30.51 -6.39 25.97
C THR A 34 -31.06 -5.94 27.33
N LEU A 35 -32.36 -5.74 27.46
CA LEU A 35 -32.97 -5.37 28.73
C LEU A 35 -32.66 -6.35 29.88
N PRO A 36 -32.60 -7.69 29.68
CA PRO A 36 -32.13 -8.60 30.71
C PRO A 36 -30.74 -8.30 31.25
N ALA A 37 -29.88 -7.62 30.48
CA ALA A 37 -28.55 -7.21 30.89
C ALA A 37 -28.47 -5.79 31.47
N ASN A 38 -29.58 -5.09 31.60
CA ASN A 38 -29.63 -3.72 32.14
C ASN A 38 -29.07 -3.67 33.56
N LEU A 39 -28.15 -2.73 33.81
CA LEU A 39 -27.59 -2.43 35.13
C LEU A 39 -27.65 -0.95 35.46
N GLY A 40 -27.96 -0.10 34.50
CA GLY A 40 -28.04 1.34 34.72
C GLY A 40 -28.93 2.09 33.73
N ILE A 41 -29.20 3.33 34.06
CA ILE A 41 -29.81 4.31 33.18
C ILE A 41 -28.90 5.54 33.13
N ALA A 42 -28.38 5.87 31.93
CA ALA A 42 -27.52 7.03 31.76
C ALA A 42 -28.30 8.29 31.46
N VAL A 43 -27.90 9.38 32.11
CA VAL A 43 -28.42 10.75 31.89
C VAL A 43 -27.25 11.70 31.67
N HIS A 44 -27.49 12.81 30.94
CA HIS A 44 -26.45 13.82 30.77
C HIS A 44 -26.42 14.75 31.98
N PRO A 45 -25.26 15.07 32.57
CA PRO A 45 -25.19 15.87 33.79
C PRO A 45 -25.80 17.28 33.66
N ASP A 46 -25.67 17.89 32.52
CA ASP A 46 -26.05 19.28 32.27
C ASP A 46 -27.43 19.44 31.59
N PHE A 47 -28.12 18.33 31.25
CA PHE A 47 -29.45 18.41 30.67
C PHE A 47 -30.51 18.59 31.77
N GLU A 48 -31.58 19.32 31.42
CA GLU A 48 -32.77 19.46 32.25
C GLU A 48 -33.73 18.28 31.98
N TYR A 49 -34.16 17.64 33.04
CA TYR A 49 -35.17 16.56 33.03
C TYR A 49 -36.42 17.05 33.70
N GLN A 50 -37.56 16.72 33.14
CA GLN A 50 -38.86 17.21 33.65
C GLN A 50 -39.75 16.06 34.08
N VAL A 51 -40.31 16.19 35.26
CA VAL A 51 -41.40 15.34 35.71
C VAL A 51 -42.68 15.72 34.98
N VAL A 52 -43.32 14.76 34.33
CA VAL A 52 -44.57 14.94 33.60
C VAL A 52 -45.64 14.06 34.22
N LYS A 53 -46.80 14.64 34.59
CA LYS A 53 -47.92 13.87 35.14
C LYS A 53 -48.96 13.60 34.06
N TYR A 54 -49.34 12.34 33.96
CA TYR A 54 -50.38 11.89 33.02
C TYR A 54 -51.15 10.71 33.60
N ASN A 55 -52.46 10.78 33.60
CA ASN A 55 -53.39 9.76 34.12
C ASN A 55 -53.05 9.23 35.54
N GLY A 56 -52.62 10.13 36.43
CA GLY A 56 -52.28 9.81 37.81
C GLY A 56 -50.91 9.23 38.05
N GLU A 57 -50.11 9.02 36.98
CA GLU A 57 -48.72 8.57 37.03
C GLU A 57 -47.78 9.72 36.77
N SER A 58 -46.55 9.65 37.31
CA SER A 58 -45.50 10.62 37.07
C SER A 58 -44.38 9.98 36.22
N TYR A 59 -43.90 10.68 35.20
CA TYR A 59 -42.86 10.24 34.28
C TYR A 59 -41.70 11.23 34.26
N LEU A 60 -40.48 10.75 34.13
CA LEU A 60 -39.30 11.59 33.95
C LEU A 60 -38.79 11.45 32.49
N LEU A 61 -38.64 12.58 31.82
CA LEU A 61 -38.18 12.73 30.46
C LEU A 61 -37.21 13.91 30.35
N ALA A 62 -36.32 13.93 29.36
CA ALA A 62 -35.61 15.17 29.06
C ALA A 62 -36.57 16.27 28.66
N LYS A 63 -36.45 17.45 29.29
CA LYS A 63 -37.37 18.59 29.15
C LYS A 63 -37.58 19.00 27.68
N GLU A 64 -36.52 19.04 26.90
CA GLU A 64 -36.59 19.38 25.46
C GLU A 64 -37.37 18.37 24.65
N ARG A 65 -37.52 17.17 25.16
CA ARG A 65 -38.19 16.06 24.45
C ARG A 65 -39.66 15.90 24.87
N VAL A 66 -40.12 16.57 25.91
CA VAL A 66 -41.46 16.35 26.50
C VAL A 66 -42.57 16.51 25.48
N ASN A 67 -42.60 17.64 24.74
CA ASN A 67 -43.67 17.90 23.75
C ASN A 67 -43.73 16.83 22.66
N PHE A 68 -42.56 16.47 22.11
CA PHE A 68 -42.46 15.45 21.08
C PHE A 68 -42.91 14.09 21.61
N LEU A 69 -42.45 13.70 22.79
CA LEU A 69 -42.76 12.40 23.39
C LEU A 69 -44.21 12.29 23.82
N ALA A 70 -44.79 13.37 24.38
CA ALA A 70 -46.21 13.42 24.71
C ALA A 70 -47.11 13.18 23.48
N GLU A 71 -46.78 13.81 22.34
CA GLU A 71 -47.45 13.55 21.08
C GLU A 71 -47.28 12.08 20.64
N GLN A 72 -46.04 11.56 20.73
CA GLN A 72 -45.75 10.16 20.38
C GLN A 72 -46.50 9.14 21.25
N PHE A 73 -46.70 9.43 22.53
CA PHE A 73 -47.42 8.57 23.46
C PHE A 73 -48.93 8.79 23.45
N GLY A 74 -49.41 9.79 22.72
CA GLY A 74 -50.82 10.18 22.72
C GLY A 74 -51.31 10.80 24.02
N TRP A 75 -50.42 11.51 24.74
CA TRP A 75 -50.75 12.16 25.98
C TRP A 75 -51.45 13.51 25.72
N GLU A 76 -52.71 13.57 25.96
CA GLU A 76 -53.47 14.81 25.94
C GLU A 76 -53.62 15.35 27.36
N ASN A 77 -53.48 16.69 27.53
CA ASN A 77 -53.68 17.37 28.82
C ASN A 77 -52.75 16.87 29.95
N TYR A 78 -51.48 16.60 29.63
CA TYR A 78 -50.46 16.29 30.64
C TYR A 78 -50.07 17.54 31.44
N GLU A 79 -49.61 17.33 32.69
CA GLU A 79 -49.12 18.40 33.55
C GLU A 79 -47.60 18.37 33.65
N GLU A 80 -46.98 19.54 33.45
CA GLU A 80 -45.52 19.70 33.65
C GLU A 80 -45.22 19.96 35.12
N GLY A 81 -44.39 19.14 35.70
CA GLY A 81 -43.96 19.22 37.09
C GLY A 81 -42.54 19.80 37.28
N LYS A 82 -41.85 19.31 38.30
CA LYS A 82 -40.50 19.73 38.66
C LYS A 82 -39.49 19.50 37.52
N VAL A 83 -38.57 20.47 37.35
CA VAL A 83 -37.38 20.35 36.46
C VAL A 83 -36.16 20.09 37.32
N ILE A 84 -35.31 19.18 36.88
CA ILE A 84 -34.16 18.64 37.61
C ILE A 84 -32.99 18.52 36.65
N PHE A 85 -31.79 18.90 37.04
CA PHE A 85 -30.60 18.67 36.26
C PHE A 85 -30.15 17.19 36.37
N GLY A 86 -29.60 16.61 35.30
CA GLY A 86 -29.17 15.24 35.28
C GLY A 86 -28.16 14.88 36.39
N LYS A 87 -27.26 15.80 36.76
CA LYS A 87 -26.32 15.63 37.87
C LYS A 87 -26.99 15.41 39.23
N GLU A 88 -28.22 15.84 39.42
CA GLU A 88 -28.98 15.64 40.67
C GLU A 88 -29.61 14.22 40.70
N LEU A 89 -29.66 13.52 39.60
CA LEU A 89 -30.23 12.17 39.48
C LEU A 89 -29.17 11.06 39.70
N GLU A 90 -27.90 11.41 39.85
CA GLU A 90 -26.82 10.46 40.03
C GLU A 90 -27.03 9.54 41.23
N TYR A 91 -26.81 8.26 41.07
CA TYR A 91 -26.98 7.18 42.05
C TYR A 91 -28.41 6.88 42.49
N LEU A 92 -29.44 7.53 41.93
CA LEU A 92 -30.81 7.08 42.15
C LEU A 92 -31.00 5.65 41.65
N LEU A 93 -31.89 4.90 42.24
CA LEU A 93 -32.18 3.52 41.90
C LEU A 93 -33.60 3.37 41.34
N CYS A 94 -33.70 2.72 40.18
CA CYS A 94 -34.97 2.32 39.59
C CYS A 94 -35.11 0.80 39.65
N GLN A 95 -36.33 0.31 39.78
CA GLN A 95 -36.62 -1.12 39.69
C GLN A 95 -36.54 -1.62 38.24
N HIS A 96 -35.85 -2.70 38.02
CA HIS A 96 -35.85 -3.36 36.70
C HIS A 96 -37.29 -3.84 36.36
N PRO A 97 -37.78 -3.66 35.11
CA PRO A 97 -39.20 -3.88 34.80
C PRO A 97 -39.68 -5.34 34.89
N PHE A 98 -38.76 -6.31 34.93
CA PHE A 98 -39.12 -7.74 35.01
C PHE A 98 -38.11 -8.65 35.74
N LEU A 99 -37.03 -8.12 36.27
CA LEU A 99 -36.04 -8.88 37.04
C LEU A 99 -35.91 -8.28 38.45
N ASP A 100 -35.61 -9.11 39.44
CA ASP A 100 -35.40 -8.72 40.83
C ASP A 100 -34.01 -8.09 41.04
N ARG A 101 -33.83 -6.92 40.48
CA ARG A 101 -32.67 -6.09 40.68
C ARG A 101 -32.98 -4.60 40.36
N THR A 102 -32.10 -3.72 40.80
CA THR A 102 -32.18 -2.31 40.53
C THR A 102 -31.28 -1.85 39.40
N SER A 103 -31.66 -0.77 38.74
CA SER A 103 -30.92 -0.05 37.70
C SER A 103 -30.47 1.29 38.28
N THR A 104 -29.15 1.54 38.25
CA THR A 104 -28.54 2.74 38.85
C THR A 104 -28.50 3.88 37.84
N LEU A 105 -28.92 5.10 38.29
CA LEU A 105 -28.74 6.32 37.48
C LEU A 105 -27.27 6.70 37.44
N ILE A 106 -26.71 6.86 36.26
CA ILE A 106 -25.31 7.22 36.00
C ILE A 106 -25.23 8.46 35.09
N LEU A 107 -24.13 9.19 35.19
CA LEU A 107 -23.87 10.36 34.36
C LEU A 107 -22.98 9.98 33.17
N ALA A 108 -23.42 10.35 31.96
CA ALA A 108 -22.67 10.08 30.73
C ALA A 108 -22.83 11.21 29.71
N ASP A 109 -21.70 11.65 29.16
CA ASP A 109 -21.66 12.76 28.19
C ASP A 109 -22.12 12.31 26.78
N TYR A 110 -22.26 11.02 26.52
CA TYR A 110 -22.75 10.50 25.24
C TYR A 110 -24.26 10.55 25.06
N VAL A 111 -25.00 10.88 26.12
CA VAL A 111 -26.46 11.05 26.05
C VAL A 111 -26.80 12.29 25.24
N THR A 112 -27.64 12.13 24.21
CA THR A 112 -28.07 13.23 23.31
C THR A 112 -29.58 13.46 23.39
N LEU A 113 -30.02 14.56 22.80
CA LEU A 113 -31.43 14.93 22.67
C LEU A 113 -32.00 14.77 21.27
N ASP A 114 -31.18 14.25 20.33
CA ASP A 114 -31.57 14.07 18.93
C ASP A 114 -32.61 12.95 18.77
N SER A 115 -32.53 11.94 19.63
CA SER A 115 -33.43 10.78 19.61
C SER A 115 -33.75 10.30 21.04
N GLY A 116 -34.73 9.40 21.15
CA GLY A 116 -35.09 8.79 22.42
C GLY A 116 -35.69 9.76 23.44
N THR A 117 -35.48 9.52 24.72
CA THR A 117 -36.06 10.21 25.85
C THR A 117 -35.07 11.10 26.61
N GLY A 118 -33.80 11.09 26.28
CA GLY A 118 -32.71 11.66 27.07
C GLY A 118 -32.27 10.80 28.26
N LEU A 119 -32.88 9.62 28.43
CA LEU A 119 -32.45 8.58 29.37
C LEU A 119 -32.08 7.34 28.58
N VAL A 120 -30.87 6.86 28.77
CA VAL A 120 -30.32 5.73 27.95
C VAL A 120 -30.22 4.49 28.82
N HIS A 121 -30.88 3.42 28.37
CA HIS A 121 -30.69 2.08 28.91
C HIS A 121 -29.20 1.66 28.79
N THR A 122 -28.60 1.24 29.91
CA THR A 122 -27.19 0.91 30.00
C THR A 122 -27.00 -0.57 30.35
N ALA A 123 -26.37 -1.30 29.43
CA ALA A 123 -26.01 -2.71 29.59
C ALA A 123 -24.49 -2.87 29.29
N PRO A 124 -23.60 -2.81 30.30
CA PRO A 124 -22.15 -2.88 30.11
C PRO A 124 -21.65 -4.14 29.38
N GLY A 125 -22.42 -5.21 29.39
CA GLY A 125 -22.13 -6.44 28.64
C GLY A 125 -22.45 -6.39 27.15
N HIS A 126 -23.12 -5.34 26.64
CA HIS A 126 -23.63 -5.27 25.27
C HIS A 126 -23.36 -3.95 24.52
N GLY A 127 -22.68 -3.01 25.14
CA GLY A 127 -22.30 -1.73 24.53
C GLY A 127 -20.93 -1.27 24.98
N VAL A 128 -20.13 -0.69 24.06
CA VAL A 128 -18.77 -0.18 24.38
C VAL A 128 -18.88 1.04 25.29
N ASP A 129 -19.74 2.00 24.96
CA ASP A 129 -19.95 3.21 25.78
C ASP A 129 -20.53 2.85 27.14
N ASP A 130 -21.47 1.88 27.18
CA ASP A 130 -22.07 1.35 28.40
C ASP A 130 -21.00 0.70 29.30
N TYR A 131 -20.06 -0.03 28.70
CA TYR A 131 -18.93 -0.63 29.41
C TYR A 131 -17.98 0.42 29.98
N LEU A 132 -17.56 1.38 29.15
CA LEU A 132 -16.60 2.42 29.55
C LEU A 132 -17.14 3.27 30.71
N VAL A 133 -18.40 3.64 30.66
CA VAL A 133 -19.04 4.45 31.73
C VAL A 133 -19.58 3.55 32.85
N GLY A 134 -20.39 2.56 32.52
CA GLY A 134 -21.05 1.71 33.53
C GLY A 134 -20.06 0.89 34.35
N GLN A 135 -19.14 0.17 33.70
CA GLN A 135 -18.10 -0.60 34.40
C GLN A 135 -16.88 0.24 34.70
N GLY A 136 -16.40 1.04 33.74
CA GLY A 136 -15.16 1.82 33.89
C GLY A 136 -15.25 2.84 35.02
N LYS A 137 -16.29 3.69 35.02
CA LYS A 137 -16.49 4.77 36.00
C LYS A 137 -17.30 4.31 37.22
N TYR A 138 -18.45 3.68 37.03
CA TYR A 138 -19.40 3.38 38.09
C TYR A 138 -19.30 1.98 38.70
N LYS A 139 -18.48 1.07 38.13
CA LYS A 139 -18.26 -0.30 38.63
C LYS A 139 -19.56 -1.13 38.76
N LEU A 140 -20.50 -0.94 37.85
CA LEU A 140 -21.79 -1.63 37.87
C LEU A 140 -21.70 -3.15 37.66
N GLY A 141 -20.54 -3.64 37.21
CA GLY A 141 -20.36 -5.01 36.78
C GLY A 141 -20.57 -5.17 35.28
N VAL A 142 -20.31 -6.38 34.78
CA VAL A 142 -20.52 -6.75 33.39
C VAL A 142 -21.40 -7.97 33.35
N LEU A 143 -22.62 -7.81 32.89
CA LEU A 143 -23.61 -8.86 32.77
C LEU A 143 -23.90 -9.10 31.29
N SER A 144 -23.70 -10.33 30.84
CA SER A 144 -23.99 -10.76 29.47
C SER A 144 -24.76 -12.06 29.46
N PRO A 145 -26.09 -12.01 29.69
CA PRO A 145 -26.93 -13.19 29.78
C PRO A 145 -27.23 -13.80 28.41
N VAL A 146 -26.19 -13.99 27.60
CA VAL A 146 -26.25 -14.54 26.24
C VAL A 146 -25.10 -15.52 26.06
N ASP A 147 -25.42 -16.76 25.67
CA ASP A 147 -24.41 -17.78 25.43
C ASP A 147 -23.72 -17.67 24.06
N ASN A 148 -22.84 -18.61 23.76
CA ASN A 148 -22.08 -18.63 22.50
C ASN A 148 -22.93 -18.89 21.24
N GLN A 149 -24.18 -19.31 21.41
CA GLN A 149 -25.13 -19.55 20.31
C GLN A 149 -26.09 -18.37 20.11
N GLY A 150 -25.96 -17.31 20.93
CA GLY A 150 -26.85 -16.16 20.90
C GLY A 150 -28.17 -16.42 21.62
N VAL A 151 -28.21 -17.40 22.51
CA VAL A 151 -29.38 -17.79 23.30
C VAL A 151 -29.28 -17.16 24.70
N LEU A 152 -30.38 -16.64 25.20
CA LEU A 152 -30.48 -16.06 26.54
C LEU A 152 -30.26 -17.13 27.60
N THR A 153 -29.42 -16.86 28.60
CA THR A 153 -29.09 -17.75 29.71
C THR A 153 -30.10 -17.61 30.84
N GLU A 154 -29.99 -18.45 31.88
CA GLU A 154 -30.83 -18.42 33.10
C GLU A 154 -30.92 -17.04 33.76
N GLU A 155 -29.87 -16.21 33.61
CA GLU A 155 -29.84 -14.84 34.15
C GLU A 155 -30.84 -13.88 33.48
N ALA A 156 -31.38 -14.26 32.31
CA ALA A 156 -32.47 -13.54 31.66
C ALA A 156 -33.87 -13.89 32.22
N GLY A 157 -33.92 -14.71 33.25
CA GLY A 157 -35.15 -15.10 33.92
C GLY A 157 -36.10 -15.86 32.99
N GLN A 158 -37.35 -15.41 32.91
CA GLN A 158 -38.41 -16.08 32.10
C GLN A 158 -38.14 -16.11 30.59
N PHE A 159 -37.14 -15.34 30.10
CA PHE A 159 -36.77 -15.34 28.69
C PHE A 159 -35.59 -16.27 28.36
N ALA A 160 -35.06 -16.98 29.37
CA ALA A 160 -34.00 -17.99 29.19
C ALA A 160 -34.35 -19.02 28.10
N GLY A 161 -33.34 -19.48 27.37
CA GLY A 161 -33.47 -20.47 26.32
C GLY A 161 -33.96 -19.93 24.96
N LYS A 162 -34.20 -18.63 24.83
CA LYS A 162 -34.64 -18.00 23.57
C LYS A 162 -33.49 -17.34 22.83
N PHE A 163 -33.47 -17.47 21.50
CA PHE A 163 -32.55 -16.74 20.67
C PHE A 163 -32.83 -15.23 20.76
N VAL A 164 -31.80 -14.41 20.89
CA VAL A 164 -31.93 -12.99 21.23
C VAL A 164 -32.92 -12.20 20.35
N PHE A 165 -32.90 -12.42 19.02
CA PHE A 165 -33.81 -11.68 18.14
C PHE A 165 -35.27 -12.20 18.26
N ASP A 166 -35.47 -13.46 18.56
CA ASP A 166 -36.80 -14.03 18.80
C ASP A 166 -37.35 -13.54 20.16
N ALA A 167 -36.49 -13.40 21.16
CA ALA A 167 -36.86 -12.90 22.49
C ALA A 167 -37.44 -11.49 22.47
N ASN A 168 -37.10 -10.66 21.49
CA ASN A 168 -37.62 -9.29 21.36
C ASN A 168 -39.16 -9.26 21.43
N LYS A 169 -39.82 -10.18 20.70
CA LYS A 169 -41.28 -10.25 20.65
C LYS A 169 -41.90 -10.55 22.00
N ASP A 170 -41.31 -11.52 22.72
CA ASP A 170 -41.83 -11.96 24.02
C ASP A 170 -41.56 -10.93 25.12
N ILE A 171 -40.40 -10.26 25.09
CA ILE A 171 -40.08 -9.15 26.02
C ILE A 171 -41.06 -8.00 25.81
N ILE A 172 -41.31 -7.60 24.57
CA ILE A 172 -42.26 -6.53 24.24
C ILE A 172 -43.67 -6.89 24.71
N ALA A 173 -44.14 -8.12 24.46
CA ALA A 173 -45.46 -8.58 24.90
C ALA A 173 -45.58 -8.53 26.43
N TYR A 174 -44.57 -8.99 27.15
CA TYR A 174 -44.54 -8.90 28.62
C TYR A 174 -44.54 -7.48 29.16
N LEU A 175 -43.76 -6.58 28.59
CA LEU A 175 -43.75 -5.17 28.98
C LEU A 175 -45.08 -4.49 28.72
N ALA A 176 -45.79 -4.85 27.66
CA ALA A 176 -47.16 -4.39 27.39
C ALA A 176 -48.16 -4.89 28.42
N GLU A 177 -48.10 -6.18 28.79
CA GLU A 177 -48.96 -6.80 29.77
C GLU A 177 -48.81 -6.19 31.19
N THR A 178 -47.54 -5.90 31.56
CA THR A 178 -47.22 -5.29 32.87
C THR A 178 -47.42 -3.77 32.94
N GLY A 179 -47.67 -3.12 31.77
CA GLY A 179 -47.85 -1.68 31.68
C GLY A 179 -46.53 -0.89 31.68
N ALA A 180 -45.39 -1.52 31.61
CA ALA A 180 -44.08 -0.88 31.51
C ALA A 180 -43.78 -0.36 30.09
N LEU A 181 -44.46 -0.87 29.07
CA LEU A 181 -44.29 -0.40 27.67
C LEU A 181 -45.19 0.78 27.40
N LEU A 182 -44.61 1.94 27.05
CA LEU A 182 -45.33 3.14 26.66
C LEU A 182 -45.68 3.19 25.19
N LYS A 183 -44.70 2.78 24.33
CA LYS A 183 -44.89 2.76 22.89
C LYS A 183 -43.97 1.73 22.25
N GLN A 184 -44.43 1.19 21.14
CA GLN A 184 -43.66 0.35 20.24
C GLN A 184 -43.82 0.82 18.79
N GLU A 185 -42.76 0.84 18.05
CA GLU A 185 -42.74 1.08 16.59
C GLU A 185 -41.60 0.29 15.95
N ASN A 186 -41.59 0.16 14.63
CA ASN A 186 -40.46 -0.42 13.90
C ASN A 186 -39.69 0.70 13.23
N ILE A 187 -38.38 0.70 13.39
CA ILE A 187 -37.49 1.66 12.73
C ILE A 187 -36.52 0.94 11.78
N THR A 188 -36.21 1.61 10.68
CA THR A 188 -35.18 1.15 9.75
C THR A 188 -33.95 2.02 9.92
N HIS A 189 -32.83 1.37 10.21
CA HIS A 189 -31.59 2.05 10.51
C HIS A 189 -30.37 1.26 10.04
N SER A 190 -29.20 1.90 10.02
CA SER A 190 -27.92 1.23 9.81
C SER A 190 -27.64 0.27 10.97
N TYR A 191 -27.33 -0.98 10.66
CA TYR A 191 -27.02 -2.00 11.68
C TYR A 191 -25.85 -2.87 11.17
N PRO A 192 -24.90 -3.23 12.04
CA PRO A 192 -23.75 -4.03 11.63
C PRO A 192 -24.15 -5.44 11.26
N HIS A 193 -23.62 -5.91 10.12
CA HIS A 193 -23.84 -7.27 9.60
C HIS A 193 -22.50 -7.94 9.39
N ASP A 194 -22.47 -9.25 9.60
CA ASP A 194 -21.31 -10.05 9.23
C ASP A 194 -21.05 -9.97 7.72
N TRP A 195 -19.83 -9.65 7.35
CA TRP A 195 -19.45 -9.40 5.95
C TRP A 195 -19.65 -10.63 5.05
N ARG A 196 -19.55 -11.84 5.62
CA ARG A 196 -19.65 -13.11 4.90
C ARG A 196 -21.10 -13.64 4.84
N SER A 197 -21.73 -13.82 5.98
CA SER A 197 -23.09 -14.35 6.06
C SER A 197 -24.17 -13.31 5.73
N LYS A 198 -23.84 -12.02 5.76
CA LYS A 198 -24.76 -10.88 5.60
C LYS A 198 -25.89 -10.84 6.64
N LYS A 199 -25.74 -11.58 7.74
CA LYS A 199 -26.69 -11.57 8.85
C LYS A 199 -26.32 -10.52 9.89
N PRO A 200 -27.30 -9.97 10.63
CA PRO A 200 -27.03 -9.03 11.72
C PRO A 200 -26.18 -9.70 12.79
N ILE A 201 -25.26 -8.94 13.36
CA ILE A 201 -24.42 -9.36 14.49
C ILE A 201 -24.96 -8.80 15.81
N ILE A 202 -24.45 -9.31 16.93
CA ILE A 202 -24.69 -8.73 18.27
C ILE A 202 -23.35 -8.37 18.92
N PHE A 203 -23.41 -7.42 19.85
CA PHE A 203 -22.32 -7.12 20.76
C PHE A 203 -22.56 -7.84 22.08
N ARG A 204 -21.55 -8.55 22.57
CA ARG A 204 -21.59 -9.22 23.87
C ARG A 204 -20.20 -9.28 24.48
N SER A 205 -20.12 -9.08 25.78
CA SER A 205 -18.89 -9.25 26.53
C SER A 205 -18.60 -10.74 26.74
N THR A 206 -17.37 -11.13 26.50
CA THR A 206 -16.87 -12.48 26.71
C THR A 206 -15.47 -12.44 27.32
N PRO A 207 -15.07 -13.44 28.15
CA PRO A 207 -13.68 -13.57 28.57
C PRO A 207 -12.79 -13.77 27.34
N GLN A 208 -11.71 -12.98 27.26
CA GLN A 208 -10.78 -13.00 26.14
C GLN A 208 -9.36 -12.82 26.64
N TRP A 209 -8.39 -13.29 25.85
CA TRP A 209 -6.97 -12.99 26.08
C TRP A 209 -6.56 -11.70 25.39
N PHE A 210 -5.93 -10.81 26.16
CA PHE A 210 -5.47 -9.52 25.67
C PHE A 210 -3.95 -9.42 25.76
N CYS A 211 -3.34 -8.90 24.71
CA CYS A 211 -1.98 -8.37 24.76
C CYS A 211 -2.08 -6.89 25.15
N SER A 212 -1.50 -6.51 26.31
CA SER A 212 -1.53 -5.12 26.76
C SER A 212 -0.54 -4.29 25.95
N VAL A 213 -1.06 -3.53 24.98
CA VAL A 213 -0.26 -2.60 24.18
C VAL A 213 0.19 -1.39 25.00
N ASP A 214 -0.60 -0.99 26.00
CA ASP A 214 -0.29 0.13 26.88
C ASP A 214 1.01 -0.09 27.67
N ALA A 215 1.33 -1.35 27.98
CA ALA A 215 2.51 -1.70 28.77
C ALA A 215 3.85 -1.30 28.11
N PHE A 216 3.89 -1.18 26.78
CA PHE A 216 5.11 -0.87 26.01
C PHE A 216 4.83 0.04 24.79
N ARG A 217 3.80 0.89 24.89
CA ARG A 217 3.41 1.83 23.81
C ARG A 217 4.52 2.81 23.46
N SER A 218 5.28 3.29 24.45
CA SER A 218 6.40 4.22 24.23
C SER A 218 7.47 3.59 23.36
N GLU A 219 7.82 2.34 23.61
CA GLU A 219 8.80 1.58 22.85
C GLU A 219 8.33 1.29 21.43
N LEU A 220 7.03 1.03 21.27
CA LEU A 220 6.41 0.88 19.93
C LEU A 220 6.51 2.17 19.12
N LEU A 221 6.21 3.33 19.72
CA LEU A 221 6.29 4.61 19.01
C LEU A 221 7.74 4.97 18.68
N GLU A 222 8.69 4.69 19.56
CA GLU A 222 10.12 4.85 19.31
C GLU A 222 10.59 3.93 18.17
N ALA A 223 10.12 2.69 18.11
CA ALA A 223 10.42 1.77 17.02
C ALA A 223 9.88 2.26 15.67
N VAL A 224 8.69 2.87 15.63
CA VAL A 224 8.16 3.53 14.44
C VAL A 224 9.06 4.71 14.02
N ASP A 225 9.52 5.51 14.99
CA ASP A 225 10.38 6.66 14.69
C ASP A 225 11.73 6.26 14.12
N ASN A 226 12.26 5.11 14.54
CA ASN A 226 13.53 4.54 14.07
C ASN A 226 13.40 3.75 12.73
N THR A 227 12.19 3.53 12.23
CA THR A 227 11.95 2.84 10.96
C THR A 227 11.97 3.85 9.80
N LYS A 228 12.61 3.48 8.69
CA LYS A 228 12.61 4.29 7.46
C LYS A 228 11.37 3.96 6.59
N PHE A 229 10.67 4.99 6.16
CA PHE A 229 9.47 4.87 5.32
C PHE A 229 9.71 5.49 3.95
N TYR A 230 9.30 4.81 2.89
CA TYR A 230 9.42 5.30 1.51
C TYR A 230 8.14 5.93 0.96
N SER A 231 7.03 5.80 1.70
CA SER A 231 5.82 6.59 1.51
C SER A 231 5.74 7.59 2.66
N GLU A 232 5.84 8.89 2.39
CA GLU A 232 5.84 9.95 3.43
C GLU A 232 4.63 9.88 4.36
N TRP A 233 3.46 9.51 3.81
CA TRP A 233 2.22 9.34 4.57
C TRP A 233 2.20 8.06 5.44
N GLY A 234 3.10 7.12 5.22
CA GLY A 234 3.13 5.83 5.94
C GLY A 234 3.50 5.98 7.40
N LYS A 235 4.53 6.77 7.71
CA LYS A 235 5.00 6.96 9.10
C LYS A 235 3.93 7.57 10.00
N PRO A 236 3.32 8.73 9.67
CA PRO A 236 2.23 9.29 10.48
C PRO A 236 1.06 8.33 10.65
N ARG A 237 0.74 7.56 9.62
CA ARG A 237 -0.36 6.58 9.66
C ARG A 237 -0.10 5.46 10.65
N LEU A 238 1.08 4.82 10.60
CA LEU A 238 1.44 3.78 11.55
C LEU A 238 1.55 4.33 12.97
N TYR A 239 2.20 5.48 13.14
CA TYR A 239 2.37 6.16 14.42
C TYR A 239 1.02 6.42 15.11
N ASN A 240 0.07 7.03 14.38
CA ASN A 240 -1.25 7.32 14.93
C ASN A 240 -2.04 6.04 15.25
N MET A 241 -1.92 5.01 14.40
CA MET A 241 -2.57 3.73 14.65
C MET A 241 -2.03 3.03 15.91
N ILE A 242 -0.75 3.16 16.22
CA ILE A 242 -0.16 2.63 17.46
C ILE A 242 -0.50 3.51 18.66
N ARG A 243 -0.42 4.84 18.51
CA ARG A 243 -0.75 5.79 19.58
C ARG A 243 -2.17 5.59 20.10
N ASP A 244 -3.12 5.44 19.19
CA ASP A 244 -4.56 5.39 19.50
C ASP A 244 -5.10 3.95 19.66
N ARG A 245 -4.23 2.95 19.58
CA ARG A 245 -4.60 1.54 19.67
C ARG A 245 -4.92 1.16 21.12
N GLY A 246 -6.06 0.50 21.35
CA GLY A 246 -6.32 -0.22 22.59
C GLY A 246 -5.55 -1.55 22.67
N ASP A 247 -5.73 -2.25 23.77
CA ASP A 247 -5.19 -3.60 23.97
C ASP A 247 -5.66 -4.55 22.86
N TRP A 248 -4.80 -5.47 22.48
CA TRP A 248 -5.06 -6.39 21.39
C TRP A 248 -5.68 -7.68 21.90
N VAL A 249 -6.95 -7.96 21.52
CA VAL A 249 -7.58 -9.25 21.75
C VAL A 249 -6.91 -10.28 20.85
N ILE A 250 -6.15 -11.21 21.44
CA ILE A 250 -5.40 -12.24 20.72
C ILE A 250 -6.14 -13.58 20.60
N SER A 251 -7.19 -13.81 21.40
CA SER A 251 -7.99 -15.04 21.36
C SER A 251 -9.08 -15.01 20.29
N ARG A 252 -9.33 -16.16 19.65
CA ARG A 252 -10.37 -16.35 18.64
C ARG A 252 -11.10 -17.68 18.87
N GLN A 253 -12.40 -17.65 18.75
CA GLN A 253 -13.29 -18.83 18.83
C GLN A 253 -13.43 -19.44 17.43
N ARG A 254 -12.35 -20.09 16.96
CA ARG A 254 -12.22 -20.77 15.66
C ARG A 254 -11.62 -22.16 15.87
N VAL A 255 -11.84 -23.05 14.90
CA VAL A 255 -11.32 -24.42 14.93
C VAL A 255 -10.03 -24.63 14.15
N TRP A 256 -9.63 -23.64 13.35
CA TRP A 256 -8.38 -23.66 12.56
C TRP A 256 -7.47 -22.52 12.97
N GLY A 257 -6.33 -22.85 13.57
CA GLY A 257 -5.31 -21.89 13.98
C GLY A 257 -4.39 -22.47 15.06
N VAL A 258 -3.46 -21.65 15.52
CA VAL A 258 -2.52 -22.01 16.59
C VAL A 258 -3.20 -21.90 17.94
N PRO A 259 -3.20 -22.95 18.79
CA PRO A 259 -3.83 -22.89 20.11
C PRO A 259 -3.06 -21.93 21.04
N ILE A 260 -3.79 -21.37 22.01
CA ILE A 260 -3.20 -20.63 23.13
C ILE A 260 -2.78 -21.65 24.20
N PRO A 261 -1.46 -21.84 24.48
CA PRO A 261 -0.99 -22.93 25.33
C PRO A 261 -1.12 -22.59 26.82
N VAL A 262 -2.33 -22.34 27.28
CA VAL A 262 -2.67 -21.99 28.66
C VAL A 262 -3.53 -23.08 29.29
N PHE A 263 -3.18 -23.46 30.50
CA PHE A 263 -3.98 -24.34 31.35
C PHE A 263 -4.73 -23.56 32.42
N TYR A 264 -5.84 -24.10 32.87
CA TYR A 264 -6.61 -23.58 34.00
C TYR A 264 -6.59 -24.55 35.15
N ALA A 265 -6.37 -24.03 36.33
CA ALA A 265 -6.51 -24.79 37.57
C ALA A 265 -8.01 -25.06 37.92
N GLU A 266 -8.29 -25.96 38.86
CA GLU A 266 -9.66 -26.28 39.30
C GLU A 266 -10.42 -25.05 39.83
N ASN A 267 -9.72 -24.10 40.44
CA ASN A 267 -10.30 -22.83 40.91
C ASN A 267 -10.58 -21.82 39.80
N GLY A 268 -10.30 -22.18 38.53
CA GLY A 268 -10.48 -21.30 37.36
C GLY A 268 -9.29 -20.33 37.10
N GLU A 269 -8.23 -20.41 37.87
CA GLU A 269 -7.02 -19.59 37.69
C GLU A 269 -6.28 -20.01 36.42
N ALA A 270 -5.96 -19.03 35.55
CA ALA A 270 -5.15 -19.26 34.37
C ALA A 270 -3.66 -19.37 34.76
N ILE A 271 -3.01 -20.41 34.28
CA ILE A 271 -1.60 -20.69 34.59
C ILE A 271 -0.72 -20.09 33.48
N LEU A 272 -0.11 -18.95 33.78
CA LEU A 272 0.87 -18.27 32.92
C LEU A 272 2.27 -18.56 33.46
N ASP A 273 2.85 -19.65 33.01
CA ASP A 273 4.17 -20.13 33.43
C ASP A 273 5.05 -20.36 32.20
N ASN A 274 6.18 -19.67 32.15
CA ASN A 274 7.09 -19.75 31.00
C ASN A 274 7.68 -21.16 30.84
N GLU A 275 8.02 -21.87 31.94
CA GLU A 275 8.55 -23.23 31.85
C GLU A 275 7.52 -24.20 31.29
N LEU A 276 6.27 -23.99 31.67
CA LEU A 276 5.14 -24.78 31.16
C LEU A 276 4.87 -24.51 29.66
N ILE A 277 4.92 -23.25 29.24
CA ILE A 277 4.78 -22.86 27.83
C ILE A 277 5.92 -23.47 26.99
N GLU A 278 7.15 -23.39 27.47
CA GLU A 278 8.32 -24.01 26.83
C GLU A 278 8.20 -25.54 26.73
N HIS A 279 7.65 -26.19 27.76
CA HIS A 279 7.39 -27.62 27.73
C HIS A 279 6.38 -27.99 26.63
N VAL A 280 5.28 -27.23 26.52
CA VAL A 280 4.29 -27.42 25.47
C VAL A 280 4.88 -27.13 24.08
N ALA A 281 5.70 -26.10 23.94
CA ALA A 281 6.37 -25.78 22.70
C ALA A 281 7.24 -26.93 22.19
N LYS A 282 7.97 -27.62 23.07
CA LYS A 282 8.76 -28.81 22.72
C LYS A 282 7.88 -29.98 22.25
N ILE A 283 6.69 -30.15 22.83
CA ILE A 283 5.72 -31.15 22.36
C ILE A 283 5.24 -30.77 20.94
N PHE A 284 4.93 -29.48 20.72
CA PHE A 284 4.50 -28.99 19.41
C PHE A 284 5.58 -29.15 18.33
N GLU A 285 6.85 -28.98 18.69
CA GLU A 285 7.99 -29.16 17.78
C GLU A 285 8.06 -30.60 17.24
N VAL A 286 7.74 -31.58 18.06
CA VAL A 286 7.83 -33.02 17.75
C VAL A 286 6.54 -33.55 17.11
N GLU A 287 5.38 -33.22 17.69
CA GLU A 287 4.08 -33.81 17.35
C GLU A 287 3.15 -32.86 16.57
N GLY A 288 3.53 -31.58 16.44
CA GLY A 288 2.68 -30.54 15.87
C GLY A 288 1.67 -29.98 16.88
N SER A 289 1.13 -28.78 16.60
CA SER A 289 0.22 -28.08 17.51
C SER A 289 -1.16 -28.75 17.64
N ASN A 290 -1.54 -29.65 16.72
CA ASN A 290 -2.80 -30.39 16.79
C ASN A 290 -2.95 -31.26 18.05
N VAL A 291 -1.83 -31.66 18.68
CA VAL A 291 -1.86 -32.42 19.93
C VAL A 291 -2.66 -31.72 21.02
N TRP A 292 -2.69 -30.38 21.00
CA TRP A 292 -3.46 -29.59 21.95
C TRP A 292 -4.96 -29.94 21.97
N PHE A 293 -5.51 -30.31 20.83
CA PHE A 293 -6.94 -30.54 20.67
C PHE A 293 -7.34 -31.98 20.97
N TYR A 294 -6.45 -32.96 20.78
CA TYR A 294 -6.84 -34.39 20.96
C TYR A 294 -6.24 -35.06 22.21
N LYS A 295 -5.17 -34.48 22.82
CA LYS A 295 -4.65 -34.99 24.10
C LYS A 295 -5.35 -34.31 25.26
N GLU A 296 -5.48 -35.00 26.38
CA GLU A 296 -5.99 -34.43 27.62
C GLU A 296 -4.95 -33.51 28.28
N ALA A 297 -5.40 -32.57 29.14
CA ALA A 297 -4.51 -31.65 29.82
C ALA A 297 -3.35 -32.35 30.54
N LYS A 298 -3.65 -33.46 31.24
CA LYS A 298 -2.66 -34.27 31.99
C LYS A 298 -1.56 -34.87 31.10
N GLU A 299 -1.83 -35.13 29.84
CA GLU A 299 -0.87 -35.69 28.89
C GLU A 299 0.08 -34.61 28.33
N LEU A 300 -0.32 -33.34 28.42
CA LEU A 300 0.45 -32.18 27.95
C LEU A 300 1.20 -31.45 29.05
N LEU A 301 0.90 -31.77 30.33
CA LEU A 301 1.62 -31.24 31.48
C LEU A 301 2.89 -32.07 31.79
N PRO A 302 3.93 -31.48 32.38
CA PRO A 302 5.07 -32.24 32.86
C PRO A 302 4.66 -33.33 33.88
N GLU A 303 5.36 -34.46 33.90
CA GLU A 303 5.09 -35.51 34.81
C GLU A 303 5.17 -35.01 36.27
N GLY A 304 4.13 -35.29 37.06
CA GLY A 304 4.07 -34.85 38.45
C GLY A 304 3.82 -33.34 38.68
N TYR A 305 3.35 -32.65 37.66
CA TYR A 305 3.02 -31.21 37.76
C TYR A 305 1.92 -30.97 38.80
N THR A 306 2.12 -30.01 39.69
CA THR A 306 1.17 -29.60 40.72
C THR A 306 1.00 -28.08 40.73
N HIS A 307 -0.22 -27.64 41.09
CA HIS A 307 -0.54 -26.21 41.22
C HIS A 307 -1.44 -26.00 42.46
N PRO A 308 -1.23 -24.95 43.27
CA PRO A 308 -2.06 -24.70 44.46
C PRO A 308 -3.55 -24.57 44.17
N GLY A 309 -3.92 -24.04 43.00
CA GLY A 309 -5.30 -23.92 42.57
C GLY A 309 -5.97 -25.24 42.13
N SER A 310 -5.19 -26.34 42.06
CA SER A 310 -5.66 -27.68 41.67
C SER A 310 -5.31 -28.73 42.75
N PRO A 311 -5.97 -28.70 43.91
CA PRO A 311 -5.67 -29.60 45.02
C PRO A 311 -5.91 -31.10 44.69
N ASN A 312 -6.76 -31.40 43.72
CA ASN A 312 -7.00 -32.77 43.26
C ASN A 312 -6.20 -33.13 42.00
N GLY A 313 -5.37 -32.19 41.51
CA GLY A 313 -4.56 -32.40 40.32
C GLY A 313 -5.32 -32.41 39.01
N GLU A 314 -6.52 -31.81 38.98
CA GLU A 314 -7.31 -31.65 37.76
C GLU A 314 -6.98 -30.30 37.07
N PHE A 315 -6.89 -30.34 35.74
CA PHE A 315 -6.58 -29.16 34.89
C PHE A 315 -7.45 -29.20 33.63
N THR A 316 -7.78 -28.01 33.17
CA THR A 316 -8.41 -27.84 31.85
C THR A 316 -7.49 -27.00 30.95
N LYS A 317 -7.79 -26.97 29.64
CA LYS A 317 -7.01 -26.25 28.63
C LYS A 317 -7.81 -25.09 28.08
N GLU A 318 -7.12 -24.03 27.67
CA GLU A 318 -7.70 -23.03 26.79
C GLU A 318 -8.01 -23.67 25.44
N MET A 319 -9.21 -23.45 24.93
CA MET A 319 -9.65 -24.00 23.64
C MET A 319 -9.73 -22.95 22.53
N ASP A 320 -9.59 -21.67 22.88
CA ASP A 320 -9.47 -20.60 21.90
C ASP A 320 -8.11 -20.70 21.17
N ILE A 321 -8.10 -20.24 19.94
CA ILE A 321 -6.88 -20.12 19.13
C ILE A 321 -6.38 -18.68 19.10
N MET A 322 -5.15 -18.50 18.70
CA MET A 322 -4.57 -17.18 18.49
C MET A 322 -5.20 -16.48 17.26
N ASP A 323 -5.25 -15.16 17.30
CA ASP A 323 -5.52 -14.34 16.13
C ASP A 323 -4.51 -14.67 15.03
N VAL A 324 -4.98 -14.90 13.80
CA VAL A 324 -4.10 -15.14 12.64
C VAL A 324 -3.09 -14.00 12.41
N TRP A 325 -3.42 -12.78 12.84
CA TRP A 325 -2.49 -11.66 12.84
C TRP A 325 -1.37 -11.80 13.88
N PHE A 326 -1.59 -12.56 14.93
CA PHE A 326 -0.52 -12.94 15.86
C PHE A 326 0.43 -13.94 15.19
N ASP A 327 -0.12 -14.98 14.54
CA ASP A 327 0.67 -15.97 13.82
C ASP A 327 1.53 -15.33 12.73
N SER A 328 0.91 -14.51 11.88
CA SER A 328 1.65 -13.78 10.83
C SER A 328 2.60 -12.73 11.38
N GLY A 329 2.21 -12.08 12.49
CA GLY A 329 3.01 -11.09 13.18
C GLY A 329 4.31 -11.65 13.74
N THR A 330 4.38 -12.95 14.08
CA THR A 330 5.58 -13.62 14.59
C THR A 330 6.46 -14.25 13.51
N SER A 331 6.10 -14.11 12.22
CA SER A 331 6.87 -14.69 11.11
C SER A 331 8.35 -14.24 11.07
N HIS A 332 8.65 -13.04 11.55
CA HIS A 332 10.03 -12.56 11.68
C HIS A 332 10.86 -13.44 12.63
N GLN A 333 10.27 -13.98 13.70
CA GLN A 333 10.95 -14.92 14.61
C GLN A 333 11.05 -16.32 13.97
N GLY A 334 9.96 -16.82 13.42
CA GLY A 334 9.90 -18.16 12.83
C GLY A 334 10.64 -18.31 11.49
N CYS A 335 11.04 -17.23 10.86
CA CYS A 335 11.73 -17.24 9.57
C CYS A 335 13.07 -16.49 9.63
N CYS A 336 13.03 -15.16 9.79
CA CYS A 336 14.25 -14.35 9.68
C CYS A 336 15.26 -14.58 10.82
N ALA A 337 14.78 -14.77 12.05
CA ALA A 337 15.66 -14.93 13.22
C ALA A 337 16.28 -16.32 13.34
N VAL A 338 15.72 -17.35 12.71
CA VAL A 338 16.15 -18.75 12.83
C VAL A 338 16.96 -19.27 11.64
N ARG A 339 17.02 -18.52 10.55
CA ARG A 339 17.73 -18.92 9.32
C ARG A 339 19.00 -18.13 9.17
N ASP A 340 20.13 -18.84 9.03
CA ASP A 340 21.47 -18.24 8.88
C ASP A 340 21.65 -17.48 7.54
N ASP A 341 20.83 -17.80 6.52
CA ASP A 341 20.84 -17.16 5.23
C ASP A 341 19.94 -15.93 5.10
N LEU A 342 19.26 -15.54 6.20
CA LEU A 342 18.39 -14.38 6.27
C LEU A 342 18.89 -13.37 7.30
N THR A 343 18.47 -12.11 7.12
CA THR A 343 18.82 -11.01 8.04
C THR A 343 17.68 -10.74 9.01
N TYR A 344 18.02 -10.56 10.29
CA TYR A 344 17.09 -10.09 11.33
C TYR A 344 17.70 -8.93 12.12
N PRO A 345 16.99 -7.80 12.30
CA PRO A 345 15.71 -7.43 11.66
C PRO A 345 15.77 -7.49 10.14
N ALA A 346 14.63 -7.76 9.47
CA ALA A 346 14.54 -7.76 8.02
C ALA A 346 14.96 -6.40 7.44
N ASP A 347 15.64 -6.38 6.29
CA ASP A 347 16.04 -5.12 5.68
C ASP A 347 14.83 -4.34 5.19
N LEU A 348 13.83 -5.03 4.65
CA LEU A 348 12.63 -4.42 4.06
C LEU A 348 11.39 -5.27 4.28
N TYR A 349 10.28 -4.61 4.70
CA TYR A 349 8.92 -5.14 4.55
C TYR A 349 8.21 -4.40 3.42
N LEU A 350 7.63 -5.14 2.48
CA LEU A 350 6.88 -4.62 1.35
C LEU A 350 5.48 -5.21 1.30
N GLU A 351 4.47 -4.36 1.40
CA GLU A 351 3.05 -4.75 1.30
C GLU A 351 2.16 -3.61 0.81
N GLY A 352 0.87 -3.89 0.68
CA GLY A 352 -0.15 -2.88 0.40
C GLY A 352 -0.41 -1.95 1.58
N SER A 353 -1.01 -0.82 1.30
CA SER A 353 -1.29 0.24 2.28
C SER A 353 -2.31 -0.15 3.36
N ASP A 354 -3.07 -1.21 3.19
CA ASP A 354 -3.98 -1.77 4.19
C ASP A 354 -3.22 -2.48 5.34
N GLN A 355 -1.95 -2.87 5.11
CA GLN A 355 -1.14 -3.60 6.09
C GLN A 355 -0.63 -2.73 7.25
N TYR A 356 -0.84 -1.43 7.23
CA TYR A 356 -0.67 -0.60 8.42
C TYR A 356 -1.61 -1.00 9.57
N ARG A 357 -2.76 -1.62 9.26
CA ARG A 357 -3.65 -2.27 10.22
C ARG A 357 -3.49 -3.78 10.32
N GLY A 358 -2.69 -4.39 9.47
CA GLY A 358 -2.47 -5.82 9.42
C GLY A 358 -1.04 -6.17 9.82
N TRP A 359 -0.30 -6.72 8.86
CA TRP A 359 1.01 -7.32 9.10
C TRP A 359 2.08 -6.34 9.60
N PHE A 360 2.14 -5.11 9.11
CA PHE A 360 3.09 -4.11 9.63
C PHE A 360 2.88 -3.83 11.10
N ASN A 361 1.63 -3.75 11.54
CA ASN A 361 1.25 -3.47 12.91
C ASN A 361 1.46 -4.68 13.83
N SER A 362 0.97 -5.86 13.43
CA SER A 362 1.11 -7.07 14.24
C SER A 362 2.57 -7.50 14.39
N SER A 363 3.37 -7.41 13.31
CA SER A 363 4.81 -7.69 13.36
C SER A 363 5.55 -6.73 14.30
N LEU A 364 5.20 -5.44 14.26
CA LEU A 364 5.79 -4.44 15.15
C LEU A 364 5.49 -4.75 16.60
N ILE A 365 4.25 -5.02 16.96
CA ILE A 365 3.83 -5.30 18.33
C ILE A 365 4.54 -6.54 18.87
N THR A 366 4.52 -7.64 18.12
CA THR A 366 5.16 -8.89 18.57
C THR A 366 6.68 -8.75 18.69
N SER A 367 7.32 -8.04 17.77
CA SER A 367 8.77 -7.84 17.80
C SER A 367 9.21 -6.94 18.95
N VAL A 368 8.56 -5.81 19.16
CA VAL A 368 8.90 -4.90 20.27
C VAL A 368 8.65 -5.56 21.62
N ALA A 369 7.56 -6.33 21.76
CA ALA A 369 7.27 -7.08 22.98
C ALA A 369 8.38 -8.08 23.34
N VAL A 370 9.04 -8.71 22.36
CA VAL A 370 10.04 -9.75 22.55
C VAL A 370 11.48 -9.20 22.56
N SER A 371 11.79 -8.26 21.67
CA SER A 371 13.16 -7.79 21.41
C SER A 371 13.38 -6.29 21.65
N GLY A 372 12.33 -5.52 21.95
CA GLY A 372 12.41 -4.07 22.15
C GLY A 372 12.63 -3.25 20.87
N ALA A 373 12.58 -3.88 19.68
CA ALA A 373 12.86 -3.23 18.41
C ALA A 373 11.88 -3.67 17.30
N ALA A 374 11.75 -2.86 16.25
CA ALA A 374 10.99 -3.23 15.05
C ALA A 374 11.62 -4.46 14.35
N PRO A 375 10.82 -5.33 13.71
CA PRO A 375 11.31 -6.51 13.00
C PRO A 375 11.86 -6.16 11.62
N TYR A 376 11.79 -4.92 11.21
CA TYR A 376 12.18 -4.39 9.91
C TYR A 376 12.92 -3.05 10.07
N LYS A 377 13.87 -2.79 9.18
CA LYS A 377 14.59 -1.52 9.10
C LYS A 377 13.83 -0.50 8.26
N GLU A 378 13.21 -0.97 7.18
CA GLU A 378 12.54 -0.14 6.18
C GLU A 378 11.14 -0.68 5.85
N LEU A 379 10.19 0.23 5.58
CA LEU A 379 8.85 -0.08 5.08
C LEU A 379 8.61 0.56 3.73
N VAL A 380 8.20 -0.25 2.77
CA VAL A 380 7.66 0.19 1.48
C VAL A 380 6.20 -0.25 1.41
N SER A 381 5.30 0.69 1.14
CA SER A 381 3.88 0.38 0.98
C SER A 381 3.37 0.80 -0.39
N ALA A 382 2.63 -0.08 -1.02
CA ALA A 382 2.01 0.14 -2.32
C ALA A 382 0.53 0.51 -2.18
N GLY A 383 0.03 1.36 -3.08
CA GLY A 383 -1.39 1.60 -3.27
C GLY A 383 -2.09 0.42 -3.93
N PHE A 384 -3.40 0.55 -4.11
CA PHE A 384 -4.20 -0.47 -4.78
C PHE A 384 -4.13 -0.35 -6.30
N VAL A 385 -4.32 -1.48 -6.97
CA VAL A 385 -4.47 -1.52 -8.43
C VAL A 385 -5.95 -1.39 -8.78
N MET A 386 -6.27 -0.33 -9.51
CA MET A 386 -7.62 0.00 -9.96
C MET A 386 -7.78 -0.30 -11.45
N ASP A 387 -9.02 -0.42 -11.92
CA ASP A 387 -9.28 -0.49 -13.37
C ASP A 387 -8.96 0.84 -14.09
N GLY A 388 -9.07 0.88 -15.40
CA GLY A 388 -8.78 2.06 -16.20
C GLY A 388 -9.63 3.29 -15.84
N ASN A 389 -10.80 3.09 -15.23
CA ASN A 389 -11.71 4.15 -14.76
C ASN A 389 -11.46 4.57 -13.30
N GLY A 390 -10.56 3.89 -12.60
CA GLY A 390 -10.25 4.16 -11.19
C GLY A 390 -11.19 3.45 -10.22
N ASN A 391 -11.89 2.40 -10.64
CA ASN A 391 -12.71 1.59 -9.76
C ASN A 391 -11.93 0.39 -9.24
N LYS A 392 -12.27 -0.04 -8.01
CA LYS A 392 -11.72 -1.27 -7.43
C LYS A 392 -12.10 -2.47 -8.30
N MET A 393 -11.12 -3.30 -8.63
CA MET A 393 -11.36 -4.53 -9.39
C MET A 393 -12.05 -5.59 -8.53
N SER A 394 -13.11 -6.19 -9.07
CA SER A 394 -13.80 -7.32 -8.45
C SER A 394 -14.39 -8.27 -9.49
N LYS A 395 -14.51 -9.55 -9.10
CA LYS A 395 -15.14 -10.56 -9.98
C LYS A 395 -16.59 -10.23 -10.29
N SER A 396 -17.31 -9.60 -9.36
CA SER A 396 -18.71 -9.21 -9.52
C SER A 396 -18.92 -8.08 -10.53
N LEU A 397 -17.93 -7.20 -10.69
CA LEU A 397 -17.94 -6.11 -11.68
C LEU A 397 -17.39 -6.55 -13.05
N GLY A 398 -16.74 -7.71 -13.12
CA GLY A 398 -16.14 -8.22 -14.36
C GLY A 398 -14.96 -7.37 -14.90
N ASN A 399 -14.38 -6.50 -14.06
CA ASN A 399 -13.31 -5.57 -14.43
C ASN A 399 -11.91 -6.04 -13.99
N VAL A 400 -11.77 -7.31 -13.62
CA VAL A 400 -10.48 -7.88 -13.17
C VAL A 400 -9.57 -8.14 -14.36
N ILE A 401 -8.35 -7.61 -14.29
CA ILE A 401 -7.25 -7.95 -15.19
C ILE A 401 -6.36 -8.97 -14.48
N SER A 402 -6.29 -10.18 -15.04
CA SER A 402 -5.48 -11.25 -14.50
C SER A 402 -4.04 -11.12 -15.01
N PRO A 403 -3.01 -11.09 -14.13
CA PRO A 403 -1.62 -11.10 -14.54
C PRO A 403 -1.25 -12.30 -15.41
N ASN A 404 -1.81 -13.48 -15.11
CA ASN A 404 -1.58 -14.68 -15.90
C ASN A 404 -2.11 -14.57 -17.34
N ASP A 405 -3.27 -13.93 -17.53
CA ASP A 405 -3.86 -13.77 -18.86
C ASP A 405 -3.07 -12.74 -19.67
N VAL A 406 -2.63 -11.64 -19.05
CA VAL A 406 -1.71 -10.69 -19.68
C VAL A 406 -0.38 -11.35 -20.02
N GLY A 407 0.18 -12.15 -19.12
CA GLY A 407 1.41 -12.90 -19.35
C GLY A 407 1.32 -13.84 -20.54
N LYS A 408 0.19 -14.52 -20.73
CA LYS A 408 -0.04 -15.39 -21.91
C LYS A 408 -0.17 -14.61 -23.22
N GLN A 409 -0.76 -13.40 -23.18
CA GLN A 409 -1.03 -12.61 -24.37
C GLN A 409 0.13 -11.71 -24.78
N LEU A 410 0.75 -11.04 -23.82
CA LEU A 410 1.77 -10.00 -24.04
C LEU A 410 3.15 -10.34 -23.48
N GLY A 411 3.24 -11.39 -22.66
CA GLY A 411 4.44 -11.73 -21.91
C GLY A 411 4.49 -11.11 -20.52
N ALA A 412 5.16 -11.79 -19.58
CA ALA A 412 5.30 -11.35 -18.19
C ALA A 412 6.05 -10.00 -18.07
N GLU A 413 6.98 -9.73 -18.95
CA GLU A 413 7.79 -8.51 -18.98
C GLU A 413 6.93 -7.24 -19.08
N ILE A 414 5.78 -7.30 -19.72
CA ILE A 414 4.89 -6.14 -19.87
C ILE A 414 4.28 -5.75 -18.54
N ILE A 415 3.88 -6.72 -17.70
CA ILE A 415 3.37 -6.45 -16.34
C ILE A 415 4.50 -5.91 -15.46
N ARG A 416 5.69 -6.50 -15.55
CA ARG A 416 6.86 -6.06 -14.79
C ARG A 416 7.24 -4.62 -15.15
N LEU A 417 7.30 -4.29 -16.42
CA LEU A 417 7.60 -2.95 -16.91
C LEU A 417 6.50 -1.95 -16.51
N TRP A 418 5.22 -2.33 -16.63
CA TRP A 418 4.11 -1.51 -16.16
C TRP A 418 4.24 -1.23 -14.66
N SER A 419 4.45 -2.26 -13.85
CA SER A 419 4.57 -2.15 -12.39
C SER A 419 5.72 -1.23 -11.98
N ALA A 420 6.86 -1.29 -12.69
CA ALA A 420 7.99 -0.40 -12.45
C ALA A 420 7.81 1.02 -13.03
N SER A 421 6.85 1.23 -13.93
CA SER A 421 6.63 2.52 -14.59
C SER A 421 5.62 3.43 -13.90
N VAL A 422 4.86 2.91 -12.94
CA VAL A 422 3.85 3.66 -12.18
C VAL A 422 4.39 4.14 -10.84
N ASP A 423 3.80 5.20 -10.29
CA ASP A 423 4.04 5.60 -8.91
C ASP A 423 3.26 4.68 -7.96
N TYR A 424 3.88 3.59 -7.55
CA TYR A 424 3.29 2.58 -6.69
C TYR A 424 2.93 3.09 -5.29
N THR A 425 3.43 4.25 -4.87
CA THR A 425 3.09 4.83 -3.55
C THR A 425 1.66 5.35 -3.51
N GLN A 426 1.00 5.46 -4.66
CA GLN A 426 -0.39 5.84 -4.84
C GLN A 426 -1.21 4.68 -5.41
N ASP A 427 -2.54 4.83 -5.42
CA ASP A 427 -3.39 3.92 -6.18
C ASP A 427 -3.11 4.07 -7.69
N VAL A 428 -2.90 2.94 -8.37
CA VAL A 428 -2.48 2.92 -9.77
C VAL A 428 -3.56 2.30 -10.65
N ARG A 429 -3.56 2.69 -11.93
CA ARG A 429 -4.53 2.17 -12.90
C ARG A 429 -3.88 1.18 -13.84
N ILE A 430 -4.64 0.16 -14.21
CA ILE A 430 -4.29 -0.78 -15.26
C ILE A 430 -5.45 -0.94 -16.24
N SER A 431 -5.14 -0.97 -17.54
CA SER A 431 -6.09 -1.24 -18.60
C SER A 431 -5.37 -1.83 -19.81
N ASN A 432 -6.12 -2.42 -20.75
CA ASN A 432 -5.56 -2.93 -21.98
C ASN A 432 -4.85 -1.85 -22.82
N ASP A 433 -5.37 -0.62 -22.81
CA ASP A 433 -4.73 0.50 -23.53
C ASP A 433 -3.41 0.91 -22.88
N ILE A 434 -3.34 0.95 -21.54
CA ILE A 434 -2.10 1.21 -20.81
C ILE A 434 -1.08 0.11 -21.11
N LEU A 435 -1.47 -1.16 -21.03
CA LEU A 435 -0.58 -2.29 -21.32
C LEU A 435 -0.09 -2.29 -22.77
N LYS A 436 -0.89 -1.83 -23.71
CA LYS A 436 -0.50 -1.66 -25.11
C LYS A 436 0.60 -0.60 -25.27
N GLN A 437 0.46 0.54 -24.59
CA GLN A 437 1.51 1.59 -24.56
C GLN A 437 2.81 1.08 -23.96
N VAL A 438 2.73 0.33 -22.85
CA VAL A 438 3.91 -0.31 -22.22
C VAL A 438 4.56 -1.30 -23.17
N SER A 439 3.76 -2.07 -23.94
CA SER A 439 4.27 -3.00 -24.95
C SER A 439 5.05 -2.29 -26.06
N GLU A 440 4.62 -1.10 -26.48
CA GLU A 440 5.37 -0.31 -27.47
C GLU A 440 6.70 0.19 -26.90
N THR A 441 6.72 0.63 -25.64
CA THR A 441 7.96 1.00 -24.93
C THR A 441 8.92 -0.19 -24.83
N TYR A 442 8.41 -1.34 -24.40
CA TYR A 442 9.22 -2.57 -24.34
C TYR A 442 9.82 -2.95 -25.69
N ARG A 443 9.02 -2.88 -26.76
CA ARG A 443 9.47 -3.19 -28.13
C ARG A 443 10.61 -2.28 -28.58
N LYS A 444 10.56 -0.99 -28.27
CA LYS A 444 11.64 -0.04 -28.55
C LYS A 444 12.93 -0.41 -27.81
N ILE A 445 12.82 -0.69 -26.51
CA ILE A 445 13.97 -1.12 -25.68
C ILE A 445 14.59 -2.40 -26.30
N ARG A 446 13.77 -3.42 -26.57
CA ARG A 446 14.23 -4.68 -27.16
C ARG A 446 14.91 -4.50 -28.53
N ASN A 447 14.36 -3.66 -29.39
CA ASN A 447 14.93 -3.36 -30.70
C ASN A 447 16.30 -2.66 -30.56
N THR A 448 16.46 -1.76 -29.59
CA THR A 448 17.73 -1.12 -29.32
C THR A 448 18.80 -2.14 -28.91
N TYR A 449 18.47 -3.05 -27.99
CA TYR A 449 19.39 -4.13 -27.63
C TYR A 449 19.74 -5.05 -28.79
N ARG A 450 18.77 -5.37 -29.65
CA ARG A 450 19.04 -6.13 -30.88
C ARG A 450 20.04 -5.43 -31.79
N PHE A 451 19.95 -4.12 -31.93
CA PHE A 451 20.89 -3.31 -32.68
C PHE A 451 22.31 -3.36 -32.05
N LEU A 452 22.39 -3.20 -30.73
CA LEU A 452 23.66 -3.26 -30.00
C LEU A 452 24.35 -4.62 -30.16
N LEU A 453 23.62 -5.69 -29.88
CA LEU A 453 24.14 -7.08 -30.03
C LEU A 453 24.62 -7.36 -31.45
N GLY A 454 23.83 -6.97 -32.46
CA GLY A 454 24.18 -7.22 -33.86
C GLY A 454 25.40 -6.44 -34.34
N ASN A 455 25.73 -5.29 -33.76
CA ASN A 455 26.93 -4.52 -34.13
C ASN A 455 28.15 -4.87 -33.27
N LEU A 456 27.97 -5.27 -32.02
CA LEU A 456 29.06 -5.62 -31.12
C LEU A 456 29.60 -7.06 -31.36
N PHE A 457 28.71 -8.01 -31.68
CA PHE A 457 29.07 -9.44 -31.71
C PHE A 457 28.89 -10.06 -33.08
N ASN A 458 29.22 -9.33 -34.13
CA ASN A 458 29.27 -9.83 -35.52
C ASN A 458 30.64 -10.44 -35.94
N GLY A 459 31.56 -10.59 -34.99
CA GLY A 459 32.90 -11.14 -35.21
C GLY A 459 33.98 -10.07 -35.47
N SER A 460 33.63 -8.79 -35.60
CA SER A 460 34.58 -7.69 -35.85
C SER A 460 35.06 -6.94 -34.61
N PHE A 461 34.56 -7.30 -33.43
CA PHE A 461 34.89 -6.67 -32.15
C PHE A 461 34.93 -7.69 -31.02
N ASP A 462 35.95 -7.61 -30.18
CA ASP A 462 36.12 -8.44 -28.99
C ASP A 462 36.33 -7.51 -27.77
N ASN A 463 35.36 -7.47 -26.88
CA ASN A 463 35.39 -6.62 -25.69
C ASN A 463 36.53 -6.91 -24.71
N ARG A 464 37.24 -8.02 -24.87
CA ARG A 464 38.41 -8.36 -24.03
C ARG A 464 39.72 -7.70 -24.50
N LYS A 465 39.80 -7.24 -25.77
CA LYS A 465 41.04 -6.72 -26.36
C LYS A 465 40.89 -5.47 -27.23
N ASP A 466 39.66 -5.16 -27.69
CA ASP A 466 39.42 -4.09 -28.66
C ASP A 466 38.86 -2.82 -28.02
N LEU A 467 38.68 -2.80 -26.68
CA LEU A 467 38.23 -1.62 -25.93
C LEU A 467 39.26 -0.50 -26.03
N VAL A 468 38.78 0.71 -26.16
CA VAL A 468 39.56 1.95 -26.20
C VAL A 468 39.47 2.66 -24.87
N GLU A 469 40.60 3.14 -24.34
CA GLU A 469 40.62 3.95 -23.10
C GLU A 469 39.84 5.24 -23.29
N TYR A 470 39.20 5.75 -22.24
CA TYR A 470 38.38 6.95 -22.29
C TYR A 470 39.15 8.15 -22.89
N ALA A 471 40.43 8.33 -22.56
CA ALA A 471 41.24 9.40 -23.06
C ALA A 471 41.39 9.41 -24.61
N ASP A 472 41.35 8.20 -25.21
CA ASP A 472 41.56 7.99 -26.63
C ASP A 472 40.25 7.86 -27.43
N LEU A 473 39.07 7.97 -26.77
CA LEU A 473 37.78 8.01 -27.43
C LEU A 473 37.65 9.26 -28.31
N GLU A 474 36.86 9.15 -29.38
CA GLU A 474 36.41 10.32 -30.14
C GLU A 474 35.60 11.28 -29.26
N GLU A 475 35.60 12.57 -29.57
CA GLU A 475 35.01 13.59 -28.70
C GLU A 475 33.52 13.38 -28.44
N LEU A 476 32.74 13.03 -29.48
CA LEU A 476 31.30 12.67 -29.30
C LEU A 476 31.11 11.42 -28.46
N ASP A 477 32.00 10.46 -28.61
CA ASP A 477 31.92 9.21 -27.84
C ASP A 477 32.23 9.46 -26.36
N LYS A 478 33.18 10.39 -26.07
CA LYS A 478 33.39 10.87 -24.67
C LYS A 478 32.15 11.55 -24.10
N TYR A 479 31.50 12.40 -24.89
CA TYR A 479 30.26 13.04 -24.48
C TYR A 479 29.13 12.01 -24.17
N MET A 480 28.94 11.05 -25.04
CA MET A 480 27.95 9.97 -24.83
C MET A 480 28.27 9.13 -23.61
N MET A 481 29.56 8.86 -23.34
CA MET A 481 29.98 8.17 -22.12
C MET A 481 29.63 8.97 -20.87
N ILE A 482 29.89 10.29 -20.88
CA ILE A 482 29.52 11.20 -19.76
C ILE A 482 28.02 11.14 -19.52
N LYS A 483 27.20 11.29 -20.56
CA LYS A 483 25.73 11.23 -20.45
C LYS A 483 25.27 9.90 -19.88
N PHE A 484 25.79 8.80 -20.38
CA PHE A 484 25.41 7.47 -19.93
C PHE A 484 25.84 7.20 -18.49
N GLU A 485 27.05 7.58 -18.08
CA GLU A 485 27.51 7.39 -16.69
C GLU A 485 26.67 8.21 -15.69
N LYS A 486 26.14 9.36 -16.09
CA LYS A 486 25.15 10.10 -15.31
C LYS A 486 23.83 9.34 -15.17
N VAL A 487 23.36 8.75 -16.26
CA VAL A 487 22.16 7.89 -16.22
C VAL A 487 22.37 6.70 -15.27
N VAL A 488 23.53 6.05 -15.35
CA VAL A 488 23.89 4.95 -14.43
C VAL A 488 23.85 5.43 -12.97
N ALA A 489 24.48 6.57 -12.68
CA ALA A 489 24.50 7.11 -11.32
C ALA A 489 23.09 7.44 -10.80
N ASN A 490 22.27 8.11 -11.62
CA ASN A 490 20.89 8.44 -11.27
C ASN A 490 20.05 7.18 -11.01
N VAL A 491 20.15 6.19 -11.90
CA VAL A 491 19.41 4.93 -11.77
C VAL A 491 19.79 4.17 -10.51
N LEU A 492 21.06 4.13 -10.15
CA LEU A 492 21.50 3.52 -8.89
C LEU A 492 20.94 4.25 -7.67
N ASP A 493 20.90 5.60 -7.68
CA ASP A 493 20.27 6.38 -6.62
C ASP A 493 18.74 6.13 -6.54
N TYR A 494 18.09 5.97 -7.68
CA TYR A 494 16.67 5.61 -7.71
C TYR A 494 16.41 4.20 -7.15
N TYR A 495 17.28 3.22 -7.41
CA TYR A 495 17.20 1.91 -6.80
C TYR A 495 17.34 1.96 -5.28
N GLU A 496 18.33 2.72 -4.76
CA GLU A 496 18.52 2.90 -3.31
C GLU A 496 17.28 3.51 -2.62
N ASN A 497 16.48 4.30 -3.35
CA ASN A 497 15.30 4.96 -2.82
C ASN A 497 13.98 4.34 -3.30
N TYR A 498 14.01 3.16 -3.93
CA TYR A 498 12.82 2.45 -4.47
C TYR A 498 11.95 3.31 -5.40
N GLN A 499 12.58 4.19 -6.19
CA GLN A 499 11.92 5.08 -7.16
C GLN A 499 11.87 4.44 -8.55
N PHE A 500 11.14 3.33 -8.69
CA PHE A 500 11.14 2.50 -9.89
C PHE A 500 10.63 3.21 -11.14
N ASN A 501 9.64 4.10 -11.00
CA ASN A 501 9.13 4.90 -12.11
C ASN A 501 10.19 5.89 -12.65
N SER A 502 11.05 6.41 -11.79
CA SER A 502 12.18 7.24 -12.20
C SER A 502 13.24 6.43 -12.95
N ILE A 503 13.51 5.19 -12.52
CA ILE A 503 14.42 4.26 -13.22
C ILE A 503 13.92 4.00 -14.65
N THR A 504 12.66 3.60 -14.80
CA THR A 504 12.08 3.29 -16.11
C THR A 504 12.04 4.53 -17.00
N SER A 505 11.71 5.69 -16.46
CA SER A 505 11.68 6.95 -17.19
C SER A 505 13.08 7.35 -17.67
N GLU A 506 14.08 7.34 -16.80
CA GLU A 506 15.46 7.71 -17.11
C GLU A 506 16.05 6.80 -18.19
N LEU A 507 15.97 5.47 -18.00
CA LEU A 507 16.50 4.51 -18.96
C LEU A 507 15.76 4.57 -20.30
N THR A 508 14.43 4.67 -20.28
CA THR A 508 13.63 4.73 -21.50
C THR A 508 13.91 6.03 -22.27
N ASN A 509 14.05 7.15 -21.57
CA ASN A 509 14.38 8.42 -22.20
C ASN A 509 15.78 8.36 -22.85
N PHE A 510 16.79 7.87 -22.14
CA PHE A 510 18.13 7.72 -22.69
C PHE A 510 18.12 6.81 -23.92
N PHE A 511 17.44 5.66 -23.86
CA PHE A 511 17.35 4.70 -24.98
C PHE A 511 16.62 5.29 -26.21
N ASN A 512 15.60 6.09 -26.00
CA ASN A 512 14.81 6.64 -27.10
C ASN A 512 15.43 7.92 -27.67
N VAL A 513 15.88 8.85 -26.83
CA VAL A 513 16.32 10.18 -27.26
C VAL A 513 17.80 10.22 -27.56
N GLU A 514 18.65 10.00 -26.57
CA GLU A 514 20.10 10.13 -26.73
C GLU A 514 20.67 8.98 -27.56
N LEU A 515 20.22 7.75 -27.31
CA LEU A 515 20.77 6.58 -27.96
C LEU A 515 20.13 6.36 -29.35
N SER A 516 18.85 5.97 -29.43
CA SER A 516 18.24 5.54 -30.69
C SER A 516 18.03 6.68 -31.69
N SER A 517 17.50 7.82 -31.24
CA SER A 517 17.17 8.93 -32.14
C SER A 517 18.38 9.77 -32.56
N PHE A 518 19.47 9.67 -31.81
CA PHE A 518 20.67 10.45 -32.12
C PHE A 518 21.89 9.54 -32.35
N TYR A 519 22.47 8.97 -31.29
CA TYR A 519 23.80 8.35 -31.35
C TYR A 519 23.88 7.13 -32.27
N LEU A 520 22.86 6.25 -32.23
CA LEU A 520 22.79 5.10 -33.14
C LEU A 520 22.51 5.52 -34.58
N ASP A 521 21.71 6.55 -34.80
CA ASP A 521 21.42 7.05 -36.15
C ASP A 521 22.66 7.70 -36.77
N TYR A 522 23.34 8.55 -36.00
CA TYR A 522 24.66 9.08 -36.37
C TYR A 522 25.67 7.97 -36.63
N GLY A 523 25.68 6.95 -35.77
CA GLY A 523 26.64 5.87 -35.78
C GLY A 523 26.54 4.91 -36.98
N LYS A 524 25.43 4.89 -37.70
CA LYS A 524 25.24 4.02 -38.86
C LYS A 524 26.34 4.21 -39.91
N ASP A 525 26.73 5.45 -40.18
CA ASP A 525 27.81 5.74 -41.12
C ASP A 525 29.14 5.19 -40.61
N ILE A 526 29.42 5.29 -39.31
CA ILE A 526 30.67 4.75 -38.73
C ILE A 526 30.65 3.20 -38.71
N LEU A 527 29.57 2.63 -38.17
CA LEU A 527 29.49 1.17 -37.96
C LEU A 527 29.47 0.37 -39.25
N TYR A 528 28.89 0.91 -40.35
CA TYR A 528 28.73 0.20 -41.60
C TYR A 528 29.72 0.60 -42.70
N ILE A 529 30.33 1.79 -42.57
CA ILE A 529 31.21 2.30 -43.62
C ILE A 529 32.69 2.20 -43.23
N GLU A 530 33.03 2.53 -41.97
CA GLU A 530 34.43 2.46 -41.50
C GLU A 530 34.95 1.02 -41.47
N GLY A 531 36.26 0.87 -41.67
CA GLY A 531 36.94 -0.43 -41.59
C GLY A 531 36.95 -0.98 -40.15
N GLU A 532 37.14 -2.29 -40.02
CA GLU A 532 37.15 -2.97 -38.72
C GLU A 532 38.19 -2.39 -37.75
N ASP A 533 39.35 -2.02 -38.26
CA ASP A 533 40.45 -1.43 -37.48
C ASP A 533 40.38 0.12 -37.31
N SER A 534 39.33 0.74 -37.81
CA SER A 534 39.16 2.21 -37.70
C SER A 534 39.08 2.62 -36.22
N PRO A 535 39.92 3.59 -35.79
CA PRO A 535 39.85 4.16 -34.43
C PRO A 535 38.45 4.68 -34.11
N LYS A 536 37.78 5.37 -35.05
CA LYS A 536 36.42 5.88 -34.88
C LYS A 536 35.41 4.75 -34.60
N ARG A 537 35.51 3.66 -35.34
CA ARG A 537 34.61 2.53 -35.15
C ARG A 537 34.86 1.84 -33.82
N ARG A 538 36.12 1.63 -33.44
CA ARG A 538 36.47 1.04 -32.12
C ARG A 538 36.07 1.94 -30.96
N SER A 539 36.24 3.27 -31.09
CA SER A 539 35.78 4.24 -30.11
C SER A 539 34.29 4.11 -29.88
N MET A 540 33.46 4.15 -30.94
CA MET A 540 32.05 3.99 -30.85
C MET A 540 31.62 2.64 -30.29
N LEU A 541 32.20 1.53 -30.76
CA LEU A 541 31.89 0.17 -30.27
C LEU A 541 32.21 0.04 -28.77
N THR A 542 33.27 0.69 -28.29
CA THR A 542 33.59 0.76 -26.85
C THR A 542 32.45 1.37 -26.03
N VAL A 543 31.91 2.51 -26.49
CA VAL A 543 30.78 3.17 -25.82
C VAL A 543 29.52 2.32 -25.89
N LEU A 544 29.22 1.72 -27.06
CA LEU A 544 28.08 0.83 -27.22
C LEU A 544 28.19 -0.40 -26.29
N TYR A 545 29.38 -0.97 -26.13
CA TYR A 545 29.61 -2.06 -25.19
C TYR A 545 29.39 -1.63 -23.73
N ALA A 546 29.90 -0.46 -23.33
CA ALA A 546 29.65 0.07 -21.99
C ALA A 546 28.16 0.26 -21.72
N ILE A 547 27.42 0.82 -22.70
CA ILE A 547 25.97 0.98 -22.61
C ILE A 547 25.27 -0.38 -22.48
N LEU A 548 25.61 -1.35 -23.33
CA LEU A 548 25.03 -2.69 -23.28
C LEU A 548 25.30 -3.37 -21.94
N SER A 549 26.56 -3.49 -21.57
CA SER A 549 27.02 -4.22 -20.38
C SER A 549 26.47 -3.67 -19.07
N LYS A 550 26.35 -2.34 -18.94
CA LYS A 550 25.83 -1.71 -17.74
C LYS A 550 24.31 -1.66 -17.74
N SER A 551 23.68 -1.28 -18.85
CA SER A 551 22.21 -1.14 -18.90
C SER A 551 21.48 -2.48 -18.76
N VAL A 552 22.02 -3.59 -19.27
CA VAL A 552 21.40 -4.92 -19.09
C VAL A 552 21.31 -5.28 -17.60
N ARG A 553 22.33 -4.97 -16.82
CA ARG A 553 22.32 -5.16 -15.35
C ARG A 553 21.34 -4.22 -14.64
N LEU A 554 21.21 -2.99 -15.13
CA LEU A 554 20.23 -2.03 -14.58
C LEU A 554 18.79 -2.42 -14.89
N PHE A 555 18.53 -3.04 -16.05
CA PHE A 555 17.20 -3.53 -16.42
C PHE A 555 16.86 -4.92 -15.81
N ALA A 556 17.86 -5.69 -15.41
CA ALA A 556 17.66 -7.07 -14.96
C ALA A 556 16.61 -7.22 -13.83
N PRO A 557 16.52 -6.36 -12.81
CA PRO A 557 15.46 -6.47 -11.80
C PRO A 557 14.04 -6.21 -12.33
N ILE A 558 13.90 -5.50 -13.45
CA ILE A 558 12.62 -5.12 -14.05
C ILE A 558 12.28 -6.06 -15.22
N LEU A 559 13.16 -6.14 -16.21
CA LEU A 559 13.02 -6.98 -17.41
C LEU A 559 13.87 -8.24 -17.25
N SER A 560 13.56 -9.07 -16.26
CA SER A 560 14.42 -10.16 -15.80
C SER A 560 14.69 -11.22 -16.88
N PHE A 561 13.68 -11.60 -17.66
CA PHE A 561 13.82 -12.60 -18.72
C PHE A 561 14.51 -12.01 -19.96
N THR A 562 14.17 -10.78 -20.31
CA THR A 562 14.79 -10.10 -21.45
C THR A 562 16.26 -9.81 -21.18
N ALA A 563 16.60 -9.37 -19.97
CA ALA A 563 18.00 -9.12 -19.59
C ALA A 563 18.84 -10.41 -19.65
N GLU A 564 18.30 -11.54 -19.21
CA GLU A 564 18.95 -12.84 -19.32
C GLU A 564 19.14 -13.25 -20.79
N GLU A 565 18.10 -13.13 -21.62
CA GLU A 565 18.20 -13.42 -23.07
C GLU A 565 19.26 -12.54 -23.76
N ILE A 566 19.37 -11.26 -23.38
CA ILE A 566 20.40 -10.37 -23.90
C ILE A 566 21.78 -10.87 -23.46
N TYR A 567 21.93 -11.17 -22.18
CA TYR A 567 23.19 -11.62 -21.60
C TYR A 567 23.68 -12.95 -22.19
N ASP A 568 22.78 -13.89 -22.42
CA ASP A 568 23.10 -15.17 -23.12
C ASP A 568 23.65 -14.95 -24.53
N ASN A 569 23.33 -13.82 -25.15
CA ASN A 569 23.85 -13.44 -26.46
C ASN A 569 25.08 -12.50 -26.41
N MET A 570 25.66 -12.30 -25.24
CA MET A 570 26.93 -11.59 -25.02
C MET A 570 28.07 -12.59 -24.84
N PRO A 571 28.81 -12.93 -25.88
CA PRO A 571 29.95 -13.82 -25.74
C PRO A 571 31.03 -13.14 -24.90
N TYR A 572 31.87 -13.93 -24.26
CA TYR A 572 33.00 -13.45 -23.44
C TYR A 572 32.64 -12.88 -22.07
N GLU A 573 31.44 -13.15 -21.56
CA GLU A 573 31.06 -12.85 -20.17
C GLU A 573 31.41 -14.05 -19.28
N ASP A 574 31.86 -13.75 -18.04
CA ASP A 574 32.37 -14.79 -17.13
C ASP A 574 31.30 -15.40 -16.23
N ALA A 575 30.20 -14.67 -15.98
CA ALA A 575 29.11 -15.14 -15.12
C ALA A 575 28.12 -16.00 -15.93
N GLU A 576 27.56 -17.01 -15.29
CA GLU A 576 26.59 -17.94 -15.87
C GLU A 576 25.21 -17.27 -16.12
N SER A 577 24.91 -16.17 -15.42
CA SER A 577 23.66 -15.43 -15.54
C SER A 577 23.87 -13.95 -15.22
N VAL A 578 23.11 -13.06 -15.85
CA VAL A 578 23.10 -11.62 -15.51
C VAL A 578 22.68 -11.39 -14.06
N HIS A 579 21.86 -12.26 -13.51
CA HIS A 579 21.34 -12.18 -12.13
C HIS A 579 22.38 -12.56 -11.07
N LEU A 580 23.54 -13.09 -11.46
CA LEU A 580 24.68 -13.34 -10.58
C LEU A 580 25.66 -12.17 -10.53
N LEU A 581 25.45 -11.16 -11.36
CA LEU A 581 26.27 -9.96 -11.39
C LEU A 581 25.77 -8.89 -10.42
N ASP A 582 26.71 -8.13 -9.88
CA ASP A 582 26.39 -6.91 -9.15
C ASP A 582 25.93 -5.77 -10.08
N PHE A 583 25.24 -4.77 -9.54
CA PHE A 583 24.99 -3.53 -10.26
C PHE A 583 26.30 -2.88 -10.72
N PRO A 584 26.31 -2.12 -11.83
CA PRO A 584 27.49 -1.40 -12.24
C PRO A 584 27.90 -0.37 -11.17
N GLU A 585 29.19 -0.14 -11.04
CA GLU A 585 29.70 0.92 -10.16
C GLU A 585 29.37 2.30 -10.73
N LYS A 586 29.18 3.27 -9.82
CA LYS A 586 29.08 4.68 -10.19
C LYS A 586 30.46 5.17 -10.69
N ASN A 587 30.49 5.66 -11.90
CA ASN A 587 31.68 6.25 -12.51
C ASN A 587 31.30 7.59 -13.14
N VAL A 588 31.07 8.62 -12.33
CA VAL A 588 30.72 9.95 -12.84
C VAL A 588 31.95 10.58 -13.46
N ILE A 589 31.85 10.91 -14.75
CA ILE A 589 32.88 11.59 -15.49
C ILE A 589 32.49 13.07 -15.59
N GLU A 590 33.33 13.94 -15.10
CA GLU A 590 33.08 15.39 -15.09
C GLU A 590 33.93 16.08 -16.18
N ASP A 591 33.27 16.59 -17.22
CA ASP A 591 33.84 17.48 -18.21
C ASP A 591 32.77 18.48 -18.66
N ALA A 592 32.57 19.52 -17.83
CA ALA A 592 31.54 20.53 -18.07
C ALA A 592 31.77 21.31 -19.38
N VAL A 593 33.01 21.45 -19.84
CA VAL A 593 33.33 22.14 -21.09
C VAL A 593 32.87 21.31 -22.28
N LEU A 594 33.21 20.04 -22.29
CA LEU A 594 32.79 19.12 -23.33
C LEU A 594 31.26 18.96 -23.37
N GLU A 595 30.63 18.84 -22.22
CA GLU A 595 29.18 18.76 -22.15
C GLU A 595 28.49 19.99 -22.72
N ALA A 596 28.90 21.19 -22.27
CA ALA A 596 28.32 22.45 -22.75
C ALA A 596 28.50 22.60 -24.28
N LYS A 597 29.69 22.22 -24.79
CA LYS A 597 29.97 22.20 -26.22
C LYS A 597 28.98 21.36 -27.02
N TRP A 598 28.81 20.08 -26.60
CA TRP A 598 27.95 19.16 -27.32
C TRP A 598 26.46 19.39 -27.08
N ASP A 599 26.07 19.84 -25.91
CA ASP A 599 24.67 20.25 -25.66
C ASP A 599 24.29 21.38 -26.63
N LYS A 600 25.18 22.38 -26.83
CA LYS A 600 24.96 23.47 -27.78
C LYS A 600 24.92 23.02 -29.25
N LEU A 601 25.81 22.09 -29.62
CA LEU A 601 25.81 21.46 -30.96
C LEU A 601 24.51 20.70 -31.24
N LEU A 602 23.98 20.02 -30.24
CA LEU A 602 22.73 19.27 -30.39
C LEU A 602 21.50 20.20 -30.47
N GLU A 603 21.51 21.36 -29.78
CA GLU A 603 20.50 22.40 -30.00
C GLU A 603 20.49 22.89 -31.46
N VAL A 604 21.66 23.15 -32.04
CA VAL A 604 21.76 23.50 -33.46
C VAL A 604 21.30 22.37 -34.37
N ARG A 605 21.61 21.11 -33.99
CA ARG A 605 21.10 19.92 -34.72
C ARG A 605 19.58 19.85 -34.74
N ASP A 606 18.92 20.26 -33.67
CA ASP A 606 17.45 20.31 -33.62
C ASP A 606 16.90 21.35 -34.62
N ASP A 607 17.55 22.52 -34.77
CA ASP A 607 17.18 23.48 -35.79
C ASP A 607 17.39 22.94 -37.23
N VAL A 608 18.48 22.21 -37.46
CA VAL A 608 18.73 21.54 -38.72
C VAL A 608 17.68 20.48 -39.01
N ASN A 609 17.32 19.68 -38.01
CA ASN A 609 16.29 18.64 -38.15
C ASN A 609 14.89 19.23 -38.48
N LYS A 610 14.52 20.35 -37.85
CA LYS A 610 13.29 21.10 -38.21
C LYS A 610 13.29 21.50 -39.68
N ALA A 611 14.39 22.11 -40.14
CA ALA A 611 14.51 22.53 -41.54
C ALA A 611 14.51 21.39 -42.53
N LEU A 612 15.12 20.25 -42.19
CA LEU A 612 15.08 19.03 -43.00
C LEU A 612 13.66 18.45 -43.07
N GLU A 613 12.90 18.49 -41.97
CA GLU A 613 11.51 18.02 -41.92
C GLU A 613 10.59 18.90 -42.79
N GLU A 614 10.71 20.22 -42.68
CA GLU A 614 10.01 21.17 -43.55
C GLU A 614 10.31 20.92 -45.02
N SER A 615 11.61 20.76 -45.36
CA SER A 615 12.04 20.49 -46.74
C SER A 615 11.53 19.15 -47.31
N ARG A 616 11.36 18.14 -46.44
CA ARG A 616 10.71 16.88 -46.81
C ARG A 616 9.21 17.05 -47.10
N ASN A 617 8.52 17.80 -46.24
CA ASN A 617 7.12 18.11 -46.40
C ASN A 617 6.87 18.91 -47.69
N GLU A 618 7.76 19.82 -48.04
CA GLU A 618 7.77 20.60 -49.28
C GLU A 618 8.27 19.79 -50.49
N LYS A 619 8.72 18.55 -50.30
CA LYS A 619 9.28 17.69 -51.36
C LYS A 619 10.55 18.21 -52.03
N VAL A 620 11.31 19.09 -51.37
CA VAL A 620 12.63 19.54 -51.82
C VAL A 620 13.64 18.39 -51.77
N ILE A 621 13.53 17.57 -50.72
CA ILE A 621 14.30 16.36 -50.54
C ILE A 621 13.41 15.18 -50.17
N GLY A 622 13.86 13.96 -50.44
CA GLY A 622 13.20 12.73 -49.98
C GLY A 622 13.86 12.15 -48.73
N LYS A 623 15.18 12.15 -48.69
CA LYS A 623 15.98 11.65 -47.59
C LYS A 623 16.99 12.72 -47.15
N SER A 624 17.37 12.70 -45.85
CA SER A 624 18.34 13.66 -45.29
C SER A 624 19.66 13.64 -46.05
N LEU A 625 20.17 12.49 -46.48
CA LEU A 625 21.39 12.37 -47.28
C LEU A 625 21.29 12.96 -48.68
N GLU A 626 20.11 13.41 -49.13
CA GLU A 626 19.97 14.18 -50.39
C GLU A 626 20.14 15.69 -50.17
N ALA A 627 20.32 16.13 -48.94
CA ALA A 627 20.40 17.55 -48.58
C ALA A 627 21.81 18.09 -48.62
N ALA A 628 21.92 19.34 -49.11
CA ALA A 628 22.99 20.28 -48.84
C ALA A 628 22.44 21.35 -47.90
N VAL A 629 23.09 21.55 -46.77
CA VAL A 629 22.66 22.44 -45.70
C VAL A 629 23.59 23.65 -45.58
N GLU A 630 23.02 24.85 -45.57
CA GLU A 630 23.73 26.08 -45.19
C GLU A 630 23.17 26.56 -43.85
N ILE A 631 24.06 26.75 -42.87
CA ILE A 631 23.71 27.24 -41.52
C ILE A 631 24.25 28.66 -41.40
N TYR A 632 23.35 29.59 -41.08
CA TYR A 632 23.63 30.99 -40.88
C TYR A 632 23.39 31.32 -39.41
N SER A 633 24.38 31.93 -38.76
CA SER A 633 24.26 32.45 -37.42
C SER A 633 24.99 33.76 -37.29
N ASN A 634 24.43 34.74 -36.58
CA ASN A 634 25.09 35.97 -36.18
C ASN A 634 25.74 35.86 -34.78
N ASP A 635 25.63 34.67 -34.14
CA ASP A 635 26.35 34.34 -32.93
C ASP A 635 27.73 33.74 -33.29
N SER A 636 28.79 34.51 -33.01
CA SER A 636 30.17 34.10 -33.33
C SER A 636 30.58 32.83 -32.57
N GLU A 637 30.05 32.62 -31.35
CA GLU A 637 30.33 31.38 -30.58
C GLU A 637 29.74 30.14 -31.26
N VAL A 638 28.52 30.25 -31.80
CA VAL A 638 27.90 29.18 -32.59
C VAL A 638 28.68 28.88 -33.85
N VAL A 639 29.14 29.93 -34.57
CA VAL A 639 29.94 29.76 -35.80
C VAL A 639 31.29 29.08 -35.50
N GLU A 640 32.00 29.53 -34.45
CA GLU A 640 33.24 28.90 -34.01
C GLU A 640 33.02 27.45 -33.59
N LEU A 641 31.98 27.21 -32.83
CA LEU A 641 31.60 25.88 -32.37
C LEU A 641 31.36 24.92 -33.55
N LEU A 642 30.54 25.31 -34.51
CA LEU A 642 30.28 24.52 -35.71
C LEU A 642 31.56 24.28 -36.52
N ASN A 643 32.41 25.26 -36.68
CA ASN A 643 33.69 25.12 -37.40
C ASN A 643 34.71 24.25 -36.65
N SER A 644 34.54 24.03 -35.34
CA SER A 644 35.40 23.15 -34.54
C SER A 644 35.13 21.66 -34.80
N VAL A 645 34.01 21.29 -35.43
CA VAL A 645 33.60 19.91 -35.70
C VAL A 645 34.04 19.53 -37.14
N ALA A 646 34.95 18.59 -37.26
CA ALA A 646 35.57 18.22 -38.53
C ALA A 646 34.58 17.64 -39.58
N ASN A 647 33.51 17.00 -39.15
CA ASN A 647 32.58 16.27 -40.04
C ASN A 647 31.12 16.59 -39.72
N LEU A 648 30.76 17.89 -39.80
CA LEU A 648 29.37 18.34 -39.53
C LEU A 648 28.33 17.62 -40.35
N HIS A 649 28.64 17.24 -41.63
CA HIS A 649 27.71 16.50 -42.46
C HIS A 649 27.34 15.11 -41.89
N GLN A 650 28.25 14.46 -41.17
CA GLN A 650 27.95 13.21 -40.44
C GLN A 650 27.04 13.50 -39.23
N LEU A 651 27.35 14.56 -38.47
CA LEU A 651 26.52 14.94 -37.30
C LEU A 651 25.06 15.22 -37.68
N PHE A 652 24.83 15.90 -38.80
CA PHE A 652 23.50 16.26 -39.29
C PHE A 652 22.91 15.20 -40.24
N ILE A 653 23.69 14.17 -40.59
CA ILE A 653 23.29 13.10 -41.52
C ILE A 653 22.81 13.64 -42.86
N VAL A 654 23.65 14.53 -43.44
CA VAL A 654 23.42 15.19 -44.74
C VAL A 654 24.65 15.04 -45.63
N SER A 655 24.52 15.31 -46.92
CA SER A 655 25.66 15.20 -47.87
C SER A 655 26.69 16.33 -47.74
N SER A 656 26.26 17.53 -47.44
CA SER A 656 27.18 18.65 -47.21
C SER A 656 26.63 19.72 -46.27
N VAL A 657 27.55 20.41 -45.57
CA VAL A 657 27.21 21.50 -44.67
C VAL A 657 28.16 22.68 -44.96
N LYS A 658 27.61 23.89 -45.00
CA LYS A 658 28.37 25.16 -45.03
C LYS A 658 27.90 26.06 -43.91
N VAL A 659 28.85 26.59 -43.15
CA VAL A 659 28.56 27.52 -42.04
C VAL A 659 28.85 28.93 -42.51
N LYS A 660 27.96 29.86 -42.28
CA LYS A 660 28.05 31.28 -42.70
C LYS A 660 27.52 32.20 -41.59
N GLU A 661 28.01 33.42 -41.54
CA GLU A 661 27.47 34.48 -40.70
C GLU A 661 26.16 35.05 -41.31
N ASN A 662 25.20 35.43 -40.48
CA ASN A 662 23.93 36.02 -40.87
C ASN A 662 23.40 36.99 -39.81
N ASP A 663 22.55 37.95 -40.23
CA ASP A 663 21.99 39.03 -39.39
C ASP A 663 20.71 38.58 -38.62
N GLY A 664 20.24 37.38 -38.82
CA GLY A 664 19.00 36.93 -38.22
C GLY A 664 18.95 35.42 -38.03
N ALA A 665 18.13 34.99 -37.09
CA ALA A 665 17.82 33.58 -36.82
C ALA A 665 16.38 33.27 -37.20
N THR A 666 16.16 32.14 -37.90
CA THR A 666 14.83 31.61 -38.22
C THR A 666 14.41 30.61 -37.18
N TYR A 667 15.34 29.90 -36.62
CA TYR A 667 15.18 28.92 -35.55
C TYR A 667 15.90 29.37 -34.27
N ASP A 668 15.85 28.58 -33.21
CA ASP A 668 16.30 28.98 -31.87
C ASP A 668 17.75 29.54 -31.82
N LEU A 669 18.65 28.97 -32.58
CA LEU A 669 20.08 29.39 -32.61
C LEU A 669 20.60 29.79 -34.00
N ALA A 670 19.98 29.32 -35.05
CA ALA A 670 20.49 29.49 -36.40
C ALA A 670 19.37 29.56 -37.47
N THR A 671 19.70 30.22 -38.59
CA THR A 671 18.91 30.13 -39.82
C THR A 671 19.47 29.01 -40.67
N VAL A 672 18.62 28.04 -40.99
CA VAL A 672 19.01 26.84 -41.75
C VAL A 672 18.35 26.85 -43.11
N LYS A 673 19.15 26.79 -44.18
CA LYS A 673 18.68 26.64 -45.54
C LYS A 673 19.03 25.28 -46.08
N VAL A 674 18.00 24.56 -46.55
CA VAL A 674 18.13 23.23 -47.11
C VAL A 674 17.92 23.28 -48.62
N THR A 675 18.82 22.68 -49.35
CA THR A 675 18.71 22.51 -50.82
C THR A 675 19.05 21.06 -51.18
N LYS A 676 18.66 20.63 -52.36
CA LYS A 676 19.06 19.32 -52.87
C LYS A 676 20.53 19.32 -53.22
N ALA A 677 21.31 18.38 -52.67
CA ALA A 677 22.72 18.23 -52.99
C ALA A 677 22.94 17.95 -54.48
N GLN A 678 23.98 18.54 -55.02
CA GLN A 678 24.36 18.37 -56.43
C GLN A 678 25.56 17.39 -56.53
N GLY A 679 25.55 16.51 -57.49
CA GLY A 679 26.63 15.57 -57.72
C GLY A 679 26.14 14.11 -57.92
N HIS A 680 27.01 13.18 -57.58
CA HIS A 680 26.79 11.75 -57.77
C HIS A 680 26.61 11.04 -56.43
N ARG A 681 25.66 10.12 -56.33
CA ARG A 681 25.45 9.32 -55.14
C ARG A 681 26.49 8.22 -55.02
N CYS A 682 27.18 8.17 -53.88
CA CYS A 682 28.02 7.02 -53.55
C CYS A 682 27.17 5.77 -53.25
N GLU A 683 27.42 4.66 -53.94
CA GLU A 683 26.58 3.43 -53.76
C GLU A 683 26.80 2.74 -52.40
N ARG A 684 27.88 3.10 -51.66
CA ARG A 684 28.15 2.52 -50.32
C ARG A 684 27.60 3.37 -49.18
N CYS A 685 28.02 4.67 -49.09
CA CYS A 685 27.59 5.54 -47.97
C CYS A 685 26.36 6.38 -48.29
N TRP A 686 25.92 6.43 -49.55
CA TRP A 686 24.75 7.13 -50.09
C TRP A 686 24.85 8.66 -50.01
N ASN A 687 25.97 9.21 -49.57
CA ASN A 687 26.20 10.66 -49.68
C ASN A 687 26.28 11.07 -51.16
N ILE A 688 25.80 12.25 -51.47
CA ILE A 688 25.95 12.90 -52.77
C ILE A 688 27.25 13.72 -52.75
N VAL A 689 28.20 13.37 -53.63
CA VAL A 689 29.53 13.98 -53.74
C VAL A 689 29.75 14.49 -55.15
N GLU A 690 30.70 15.44 -55.28
CA GLU A 690 31.01 16.04 -56.59
C GLU A 690 31.51 14.98 -57.61
N GLU A 691 32.36 14.04 -57.15
CA GLU A 691 32.94 13.00 -57.98
C GLU A 691 32.87 11.62 -57.30
N VAL A 692 32.66 10.58 -58.10
CA VAL A 692 32.75 9.18 -57.68
C VAL A 692 33.76 8.47 -58.60
N THR A 693 34.28 7.35 -58.10
CA THR A 693 35.18 6.44 -58.89
C THR A 693 34.38 5.68 -59.96
N GLU A 694 35.07 4.95 -60.83
CA GLU A 694 34.43 4.08 -61.84
C GLU A 694 33.48 3.04 -61.17
N GLU A 695 33.71 2.71 -59.92
CA GLU A 695 32.89 1.81 -59.10
C GLU A 695 31.70 2.52 -58.41
N SER A 696 31.48 3.81 -58.77
CA SER A 696 30.42 4.64 -58.15
C SER A 696 30.62 4.86 -56.63
N LEU A 697 31.86 4.90 -56.15
CA LEU A 697 32.22 5.11 -54.75
C LEU A 697 32.82 6.51 -54.56
N CYS A 698 32.53 7.16 -53.43
CA CYS A 698 33.24 8.36 -53.01
C CYS A 698 34.68 8.01 -52.63
N HIS A 699 35.60 9.02 -52.58
CA HIS A 699 37.01 8.79 -52.25
C HIS A 699 37.21 8.10 -50.90
N ARG A 700 36.40 8.44 -49.88
CA ARG A 700 36.43 7.78 -48.55
C ARG A 700 36.11 6.28 -48.65
N CYS A 701 35.00 5.94 -49.28
CA CYS A 701 34.58 4.55 -49.41
C CYS A 701 35.52 3.72 -50.25
N HIS A 702 36.02 4.29 -51.35
CA HIS A 702 37.05 3.62 -52.19
C HIS A 702 38.33 3.38 -51.41
N GLY A 703 38.82 4.39 -50.62
CA GLY A 703 40.02 4.24 -49.82
C GLY A 703 39.90 3.20 -48.71
N ILE A 704 38.69 3.01 -48.12
CA ILE A 704 38.45 1.99 -47.10
C ILE A 704 38.44 0.58 -47.69
N LEU A 705 37.86 0.39 -48.89
CA LEU A 705 37.75 -0.91 -49.51
C LEU A 705 39.08 -1.41 -50.13
N ASN A 706 39.98 -0.48 -50.41
CA ASN A 706 41.30 -0.81 -51.03
C ASN A 706 42.49 -0.75 -50.04
N LYS A 707 42.18 -0.68 -48.72
CA LYS A 707 43.14 -0.96 -47.64
C LYS A 707 43.13 -2.44 -47.29
#